data_6d6129f1641369627f38a160b74ca8e5
#
_entry.id   6d6129f1641369627f38a160b74ca8e5
#
_cell.length_a   1.000
_cell.length_b   1.000
_cell.length_c   1.000
_cell.angle_alpha   90.00
_cell.angle_beta   90.00
_cell.angle_gamma   90.00
#
_symmetry.space_group_name_H-M   'P 1'
#
loop_
_entity.id
_entity.type
_entity.pdbx_description
1 polymer ?
#
loop_
_entity_poly.entity_id
_entity_poly.type
_entity_poly.pdbx_seq_one_letter_code
_entity_poly.pdbx_strand_id
1 'polypeptide(L)'
;NVAGTLCNETKKVCVYPPDIPNPPGAAANGYAITVTLSDTNNVTIATTKFAGGVSRFIPTGVTSIGSVSAFSRVDIIPGGSYPRAAGRSDCVAIAGACSYEEEMTNYANWYAYYRTRMQMMKTSVGQAFLPLNTDYRLGFTTINNTNFSGTSNDRWLALADLDNSQKQSWYGKLYTQYPSGSTPLRNALDRMGQLYEGTLSGAPDPIQFSCQQNFTILTTDGYWNQSFTGYGDQDNSNTSSDDHDFPFCNRSNGCYDGNLGGGSANSLADVALYYYKRDLRPSLTDNVFASTSDPNTAQHMTTFTIGLGVDGVMTFREDYATAAAGDFYHIRTGSTNPADRSSCPWQAAGTVCNWPVPAADTETAVDDLWHAAVNGHGTYFSAKDPESMARGLANALNNLKVRNGAASASATSTPNVTQEDNDIFSATFRTVKWDGELVAQKIDPATGNLMPTVTWQAQALLDLRTDAASDSRTIYTLDGAGPSASIKPFTWSDLTAGERAYFDGKCPLLSQCGDLSAAEKALANSGERMLEYLRGQRALEVGSPPIYRDRDHTLGDIASAKPAYVRNPRRNYGDAGYTAFKAANATRQAMVYVAANDGMLHALNATTGEEAWAYVPHLLLPELYRLADNNYANNHRYYVDGSPESADVYINGEWRTILVGGLNKGGRGYYALDITDPADPQVLWEFCSDAAQCARSDADLGYTYGNPIITKRPSDGKWVVIFTSGYNNVSPGDGKGYFYVVDAADGTLLDKVGTNVGDTATPSGLARITGLALNAQTNNTVTYVYGGDLLGNLWRLDMSSMGLSQLASLTDYAGATQPITSRPELGLCDNQVMVFAGTGKYLGISDLSDTQRQTMYGIKDSTTSHSAFRTSGAVQQSFAPLGGGGYTITSNPVDLAATPGWYVDFDQNTGERVNLDPALIFGNLLVVTSQPTDISACTTGGNSYKYEFSYCSGSFLLAAPNQQVGAKLASSIVVGFIVIRLPSGALKVVTTFASGEKTTGEVTGSSTGKVRRVSWRELTQ
;
A
#
# COMPACT_ATOMS: atom_id res chain seq x y z
N ASN A 1 -13.63 28.04 -9.15
CA ASN A 1 -13.91 27.64 -7.78
C ASN A 1 -13.06 28.49 -6.86
N VAL A 2 -13.73 29.27 -6.03
CA VAL A 2 -13.07 30.14 -5.05
C VAL A 2 -12.85 29.30 -3.79
N ALA A 3 -11.60 29.10 -3.38
CA ALA A 3 -11.27 28.32 -2.21
C ALA A 3 -11.99 28.84 -0.96
N GLY A 4 -12.59 27.95 -0.20
CA GLY A 4 -13.31 28.29 1.03
C GLY A 4 -14.81 28.53 0.86
N THR A 5 -15.37 28.33 -0.33
CA THR A 5 -16.80 28.35 -0.56
C THR A 5 -17.43 26.96 -0.51
N LEU A 6 -18.52 26.80 0.24
CA LEU A 6 -19.36 25.61 0.14
C LEU A 6 -20.14 25.70 -1.17
N CYS A 7 -19.69 24.96 -2.19
CA CYS A 7 -20.39 24.86 -3.45
C CYS A 7 -21.15 23.54 -3.54
N ASN A 8 -22.45 23.60 -3.76
CA ASN A 8 -23.22 22.43 -4.15
C ASN A 8 -23.03 22.23 -5.66
N GLU A 9 -22.23 21.25 -6.05
CA GLU A 9 -21.90 20.95 -7.46
C GLU A 9 -23.14 20.63 -8.31
N THR A 10 -24.13 20.02 -7.71
CA THR A 10 -25.39 19.67 -8.38
C THR A 10 -26.26 20.90 -8.64
N LYS A 11 -26.22 21.90 -7.77
CA LYS A 11 -27.02 23.11 -7.87
C LYS A 11 -26.21 24.34 -8.28
N LYS A 12 -24.87 24.24 -8.41
CA LYS A 12 -23.94 25.35 -8.71
C LYS A 12 -24.11 26.57 -7.77
N VAL A 13 -24.49 26.34 -6.54
CA VAL A 13 -24.68 27.36 -5.51
C VAL A 13 -23.50 27.35 -4.57
N CYS A 14 -22.84 28.49 -4.45
CA CYS A 14 -21.73 28.69 -3.51
C CYS A 14 -22.17 29.63 -2.38
N VAL A 15 -21.94 29.22 -1.12
CA VAL A 15 -22.23 30.09 0.04
C VAL A 15 -20.92 30.71 0.52
N TYR A 16 -20.88 32.02 0.55
CA TYR A 16 -19.77 32.78 1.13
C TYR A 16 -20.03 33.01 2.62
N PRO A 17 -18.94 33.08 3.46
CA PRO A 17 -19.11 33.49 4.84
C PRO A 17 -19.77 34.88 4.90
N PRO A 18 -20.80 35.10 5.72
CA PRO A 18 -21.33 36.44 5.95
C PRO A 18 -20.22 37.30 6.57
N ASP A 19 -20.21 38.57 6.27
CA ASP A 19 -19.30 39.59 6.83
C ASP A 19 -17.87 39.64 6.26
N ILE A 20 -17.73 39.96 4.98
CA ILE A 20 -16.48 40.54 4.45
C ILE A 20 -16.55 42.05 4.72
N PRO A 21 -15.80 42.60 5.69
CA PRO A 21 -15.75 44.03 5.89
C PRO A 21 -15.20 44.75 4.65
N ASN A 22 -15.70 45.92 4.34
CA ASN A 22 -15.15 46.72 3.25
C ASN A 22 -13.65 46.97 3.45
N PRO A 23 -12.83 46.95 2.38
CA PRO A 23 -11.41 47.25 2.46
C PRO A 23 -11.14 48.61 3.14
N PRO A 24 -10.09 48.71 3.98
CA PRO A 24 -9.70 50.00 4.55
C PRO A 24 -9.42 51.00 3.46
N GLY A 25 -10.07 52.16 3.52
CA GLY A 25 -10.00 53.23 2.51
C GLY A 25 -11.10 53.23 1.46
N ALA A 26 -12.03 52.35 1.53
CA ALA A 26 -13.21 52.26 0.62
C ALA A 26 -14.32 53.26 0.94
N ALA A 27 -14.03 54.38 1.54
CA ALA A 27 -15.02 55.27 2.14
C ALA A 27 -16.02 55.93 1.14
N ALA A 28 -15.82 55.81 -0.15
CA ALA A 28 -16.75 56.37 -1.11
C ALA A 28 -17.07 55.53 -2.37
N ASN A 29 -16.25 54.51 -2.70
CA ASN A 29 -16.40 53.75 -3.94
C ASN A 29 -15.93 52.32 -3.77
N GLY A 30 -16.52 51.57 -2.81
CA GLY A 30 -16.10 50.22 -2.50
C GLY A 30 -16.63 49.15 -3.47
N TYR A 31 -15.86 48.04 -3.66
CA TYR A 31 -16.41 46.82 -4.27
C TYR A 31 -17.44 46.23 -3.33
N ALA A 32 -18.69 46.18 -3.77
CA ALA A 32 -19.65 45.28 -3.20
C ALA A 32 -19.71 44.03 -4.09
N ILE A 33 -19.29 42.91 -3.55
CA ILE A 33 -19.59 41.60 -4.17
C ILE A 33 -21.00 41.26 -3.71
N THR A 34 -22.00 41.51 -4.54
CA THR A 34 -23.36 41.04 -4.26
C THR A 34 -23.56 39.70 -4.93
N VAL A 35 -23.65 38.67 -4.13
CA VAL A 35 -24.08 37.35 -4.62
C VAL A 35 -25.59 37.32 -4.57
N THR A 36 -26.23 37.45 -5.72
CA THR A 36 -27.68 37.29 -5.85
C THR A 36 -27.96 35.82 -6.18
N LEU A 37 -28.53 35.08 -5.26
CA LEU A 37 -29.08 33.76 -5.52
C LEU A 37 -30.39 33.93 -6.28
N SER A 38 -30.47 33.58 -7.54
CA SER A 38 -31.72 33.50 -8.27
C SER A 38 -32.31 32.10 -8.19
N ASP A 39 -33.63 32.00 -8.14
CA ASP A 39 -34.37 30.72 -8.13
C ASP A 39 -34.15 29.84 -9.37
N THR A 40 -33.34 30.31 -10.34
CA THR A 40 -33.07 29.63 -11.60
C THR A 40 -31.69 29.01 -11.74
N ASN A 41 -31.03 28.67 -10.64
CA ASN A 41 -29.71 28.00 -10.60
C ASN A 41 -28.52 28.78 -11.23
N ASN A 42 -28.67 30.05 -11.52
CA ASN A 42 -27.57 30.90 -11.97
C ASN A 42 -27.11 31.84 -10.86
N VAL A 43 -25.82 31.74 -10.49
CA VAL A 43 -25.16 32.69 -9.60
C VAL A 43 -24.57 33.78 -10.48
N THR A 44 -25.11 34.98 -10.40
CA THR A 44 -24.52 36.16 -11.06
C THR A 44 -23.67 36.90 -10.03
N ILE A 45 -22.37 36.90 -10.23
CA ILE A 45 -21.44 37.73 -9.44
C ILE A 45 -21.38 39.10 -10.15
N ALA A 46 -21.99 40.10 -9.58
CA ALA A 46 -21.84 41.47 -10.06
C ALA A 46 -20.65 42.14 -9.33
N THR A 47 -19.56 42.37 -10.04
CA THR A 47 -18.40 43.12 -9.52
C THR A 47 -18.58 44.60 -9.90
N THR A 48 -18.72 45.47 -8.91
CA THR A 48 -18.63 46.93 -9.13
C THR A 48 -17.17 47.34 -8.96
N LYS A 49 -16.51 47.83 -10.00
CA LYS A 49 -15.12 48.25 -9.97
C LYS A 49 -14.92 49.50 -9.10
N PHE A 50 -13.86 49.48 -8.31
CA PHE A 50 -13.40 50.70 -7.61
C PHE A 50 -12.94 51.76 -8.60
N ALA A 51 -13.29 53.01 -8.37
CA ALA A 51 -12.75 54.16 -9.07
C ALA A 51 -11.32 54.55 -8.64
N GLY A 52 -10.86 54.04 -7.52
CA GLY A 52 -9.47 54.22 -7.01
C GLY A 52 -8.71 52.89 -6.94
N GLY A 53 -7.42 52.91 -7.22
CA GLY A 53 -6.58 51.76 -7.17
C GLY A 53 -6.18 51.31 -5.73
N VAL A 54 -5.53 50.19 -5.60
CA VAL A 54 -4.85 49.75 -4.38
C VAL A 54 -3.36 49.94 -4.53
N SER A 55 -2.63 49.92 -3.44
CA SER A 55 -1.16 49.99 -3.44
C SER A 55 -0.57 48.68 -2.91
N ARG A 56 0.48 48.19 -3.54
CA ARG A 56 1.32 47.14 -3.03
C ARG A 56 2.73 47.66 -2.77
N PHE A 57 3.44 47.02 -1.84
CA PHE A 57 4.79 47.36 -1.51
C PHE A 57 5.71 46.18 -1.93
N ILE A 58 6.76 46.49 -2.68
CA ILE A 58 7.74 45.54 -3.17
C ILE A 58 9.03 45.69 -2.36
N PRO A 59 9.58 44.63 -1.75
CA PRO A 59 10.85 44.70 -1.04
C PRO A 59 11.98 45.12 -1.98
N THR A 60 12.80 46.05 -1.54
CA THR A 60 13.99 46.55 -2.27
C THR A 60 15.24 46.10 -1.55
N GLY A 61 15.74 44.87 -1.83
CA GLY A 61 17.04 44.42 -1.38
C GLY A 61 17.22 44.29 0.16
N VAL A 62 16.20 43.85 0.88
CA VAL A 62 16.16 43.82 2.34
C VAL A 62 16.41 42.47 2.92
N THR A 63 17.26 42.41 3.92
CA THR A 63 17.52 41.21 4.76
C THR A 63 16.70 41.21 6.06
N SER A 64 15.93 42.25 6.37
CA SER A 64 14.98 42.29 7.50
C SER A 64 13.88 43.31 7.30
N ILE A 65 12.64 43.00 7.74
CA ILE A 65 11.40 43.79 7.52
C ILE A 65 11.24 44.87 8.65
N GLY A 66 12.26 45.63 8.97
CA GLY A 66 12.18 46.55 10.09
C GLY A 66 11.68 47.97 9.77
N SER A 67 11.44 48.37 8.51
CA SER A 67 11.07 49.76 8.17
C SER A 67 10.34 49.85 6.83
N VAL A 68 9.35 50.73 6.77
CA VAL A 68 8.57 51.02 5.55
C VAL A 68 9.45 51.56 4.39
N SER A 69 10.60 52.13 4.69
CA SER A 69 11.60 52.60 3.70
C SER A 69 12.27 51.45 2.91
N ALA A 70 12.09 50.19 3.36
CA ALA A 70 12.59 49.00 2.68
C ALA A 70 11.72 48.55 1.49
N PHE A 71 10.61 49.22 1.21
CA PHE A 71 9.68 48.85 0.18
C PHE A 71 9.45 49.96 -0.83
N SER A 72 9.39 49.64 -2.10
CA SER A 72 8.87 50.51 -3.15
C SER A 72 7.36 50.41 -3.24
N ARG A 73 6.68 51.55 -3.18
CA ARG A 73 5.22 51.60 -3.41
C ARG A 73 4.92 51.52 -4.91
N VAL A 74 4.00 50.61 -5.27
CA VAL A 74 3.45 50.52 -6.62
C VAL A 74 1.93 50.65 -6.54
N ASP A 75 1.41 51.70 -7.16
CA ASP A 75 -0.02 51.97 -7.21
C ASP A 75 -0.68 51.17 -8.35
N ILE A 76 -1.64 50.31 -8.00
CA ILE A 76 -2.43 49.53 -8.96
C ILE A 76 -3.63 50.35 -9.37
N ILE A 77 -3.58 50.90 -10.57
CA ILE A 77 -4.59 51.84 -11.08
C ILE A 77 -5.26 51.32 -12.38
N PRO A 78 -6.51 51.69 -12.68
CA PRO A 78 -7.20 51.26 -13.89
C PRO A 78 -6.37 51.52 -15.17
N GLY A 79 -6.31 50.53 -16.05
CA GLY A 79 -5.51 50.59 -17.28
C GLY A 79 -4.00 50.37 -17.09
N GLY A 80 -3.53 50.19 -15.87
CA GLY A 80 -2.13 49.88 -15.56
C GLY A 80 -1.72 48.49 -15.96
N SER A 81 -0.38 48.31 -16.21
CA SER A 81 0.27 47.02 -16.44
C SER A 81 1.46 46.89 -15.49
N TYR A 82 1.61 45.76 -14.86
CA TYR A 82 2.56 45.54 -13.78
C TYR A 82 3.45 44.34 -14.06
N PRO A 83 4.76 44.40 -13.80
CA PRO A 83 5.64 43.26 -13.99
C PRO A 83 5.14 42.05 -13.22
N ARG A 84 5.01 40.90 -13.93
CA ARG A 84 4.62 39.65 -13.33
C ARG A 84 5.79 39.11 -12.48
N ALA A 85 5.57 38.91 -11.19
CA ALA A 85 6.53 38.22 -10.33
C ALA A 85 6.72 36.77 -10.77
N ALA A 86 7.93 36.23 -10.57
CA ALA A 86 8.19 34.81 -10.76
C ALA A 86 7.23 33.98 -9.88
N GLY A 87 6.68 32.93 -10.42
CA GLY A 87 5.72 32.07 -9.72
C GLY A 87 4.22 32.48 -9.88
N ARG A 88 3.90 33.66 -10.38
CA ARG A 88 2.51 34.02 -10.66
C ARG A 88 2.03 33.43 -11.98
N SER A 89 1.00 32.58 -11.92
CA SER A 89 0.36 31.94 -13.08
C SER A 89 -0.98 32.57 -13.45
N ASP A 90 -1.53 33.41 -12.60
CA ASP A 90 -2.83 34.08 -12.72
C ASP A 90 -2.83 35.28 -13.69
N CYS A 91 -1.69 35.75 -14.14
CA CYS A 91 -1.51 36.85 -15.08
C CYS A 91 -1.32 36.32 -16.51
N VAL A 92 -2.36 36.30 -17.29
CA VAL A 92 -2.38 35.73 -18.67
C VAL A 92 -2.76 36.74 -19.76
N ALA A 93 -3.36 37.89 -19.39
CA ALA A 93 -3.84 38.89 -20.35
C ALA A 93 -2.69 39.62 -21.06
N ILE A 94 -1.54 39.79 -20.44
CA ILE A 94 -0.38 40.52 -20.97
C ILE A 94 0.86 39.63 -20.78
N ALA A 95 1.60 39.39 -21.87
CA ALA A 95 2.82 38.55 -21.80
C ALA A 95 3.87 39.21 -20.87
N GLY A 96 4.29 38.50 -19.83
CA GLY A 96 5.28 38.94 -18.84
C GLY A 96 4.81 40.01 -17.85
N ALA A 97 3.51 40.39 -17.88
CA ALA A 97 2.93 41.39 -17.00
C ALA A 97 1.52 41.00 -16.54
N CYS A 98 1.09 41.63 -15.46
CA CYS A 98 -0.29 41.52 -14.98
C CYS A 98 -1.09 42.78 -15.35
N SER A 99 -2.30 42.62 -15.81
CA SER A 99 -3.25 43.75 -16.02
C SER A 99 -3.78 44.25 -14.67
N TYR A 100 -4.43 45.42 -14.72
CA TYR A 100 -5.13 45.95 -13.55
C TYR A 100 -6.18 44.97 -13.01
N GLU A 101 -6.97 44.37 -13.88
CA GLU A 101 -8.00 43.39 -13.49
C GLU A 101 -7.42 42.16 -12.81
N GLU A 102 -6.31 41.63 -13.31
CA GLU A 102 -5.62 40.49 -12.70
C GLU A 102 -5.04 40.86 -11.33
N GLU A 103 -4.38 42.01 -11.20
CA GLU A 103 -3.88 42.48 -9.91
C GLU A 103 -5.01 42.73 -8.91
N MET A 104 -6.14 43.29 -9.36
CA MET A 104 -7.32 43.53 -8.49
C MET A 104 -8.00 42.20 -8.09
N THR A 105 -8.03 41.19 -8.97
CA THR A 105 -8.54 39.87 -8.66
C THR A 105 -7.65 39.20 -7.62
N ASN A 106 -6.34 39.26 -7.80
CA ASN A 106 -5.37 38.74 -6.83
C ASN A 106 -5.50 39.41 -5.45
N TYR A 107 -5.63 40.77 -5.46
CA TYR A 107 -5.87 41.50 -4.21
C TYR A 107 -7.19 41.10 -3.53
N ALA A 108 -8.27 40.95 -4.29
CA ALA A 108 -9.58 40.58 -3.78
C ALA A 108 -9.52 39.14 -3.17
N ASN A 109 -8.84 38.22 -3.83
CA ASN A 109 -8.61 36.85 -3.33
C ASN A 109 -7.79 36.87 -2.03
N TRP A 110 -6.67 37.60 -2.02
CA TRP A 110 -5.87 37.73 -0.79
C TRP A 110 -6.70 38.36 0.33
N TYR A 111 -7.44 39.42 0.05
CA TYR A 111 -8.26 40.10 1.04
C TYR A 111 -9.37 39.23 1.62
N ALA A 112 -10.04 38.43 0.79
CA ALA A 112 -11.13 37.56 1.20
C ALA A 112 -10.63 36.34 2.00
N TYR A 113 -9.51 35.74 1.57
CA TYR A 113 -9.11 34.38 2.05
C TYR A 113 -7.87 34.36 2.92
N TYR A 114 -6.97 35.39 2.83
CA TYR A 114 -5.65 35.29 3.46
C TYR A 114 -5.25 36.54 4.25
N ARG A 115 -6.04 37.56 4.26
CA ARG A 115 -5.71 38.85 4.87
C ARG A 115 -5.36 38.76 6.37
N THR A 116 -6.01 37.89 7.09
CA THR A 116 -5.78 37.67 8.52
C THR A 116 -5.36 36.22 8.78
N ARG A 117 -4.64 35.95 9.88
CA ARG A 117 -4.29 34.59 10.29
C ARG A 117 -5.53 33.68 10.36
N MET A 118 -6.65 34.19 10.88
CA MET A 118 -7.90 33.43 10.96
C MET A 118 -8.48 33.10 9.58
N GLN A 119 -8.42 34.02 8.61
CA GLN A 119 -8.85 33.73 7.23
C GLN A 119 -7.94 32.71 6.57
N MET A 120 -6.61 32.87 6.72
CA MET A 120 -5.63 31.92 6.22
C MET A 120 -5.86 30.53 6.80
N MET A 121 -6.05 30.42 8.13
CA MET A 121 -6.39 29.15 8.81
C MET A 121 -7.64 28.51 8.21
N LYS A 122 -8.75 29.23 8.14
CA LYS A 122 -10.01 28.71 7.60
C LYS A 122 -9.89 28.21 6.16
N THR A 123 -9.15 28.96 5.33
CA THR A 123 -8.94 28.61 3.92
C THR A 123 -8.06 27.35 3.79
N SER A 124 -6.90 27.33 4.42
CA SER A 124 -5.94 26.23 4.31
C SER A 124 -6.47 24.94 4.93
N VAL A 125 -7.09 25.04 6.12
CA VAL A 125 -7.74 23.88 6.75
C VAL A 125 -8.91 23.39 5.88
N GLY A 126 -9.75 24.31 5.37
CA GLY A 126 -10.86 23.93 4.51
C GLY A 126 -10.40 23.19 3.24
N GLN A 127 -9.30 23.62 2.63
CA GLN A 127 -8.71 22.94 1.47
C GLN A 127 -8.11 21.57 1.81
N ALA A 128 -7.34 21.48 2.88
CA ALA A 128 -6.70 20.25 3.29
C ALA A 128 -7.71 19.15 3.66
N PHE A 129 -8.85 19.50 4.23
CA PHE A 129 -9.89 18.54 4.62
C PHE A 129 -10.90 18.25 3.49
N LEU A 130 -10.82 18.93 2.35
CA LEU A 130 -11.75 18.73 1.23
C LEU A 130 -11.74 17.31 0.65
N PRO A 131 -10.58 16.64 0.44
CA PRO A 131 -10.53 15.29 -0.12
C PRO A 131 -10.94 14.19 0.87
N LEU A 132 -11.11 14.48 2.16
CA LEU A 132 -11.48 13.48 3.14
C LEU A 132 -12.91 12.97 2.90
N ASN A 133 -13.16 11.72 3.22
CA ASN A 133 -14.40 10.99 3.00
C ASN A 133 -14.81 10.18 4.24
N THR A 134 -15.70 9.23 4.10
CA THR A 134 -16.22 8.36 5.17
C THR A 134 -15.20 7.38 5.76
N ASP A 135 -13.97 7.33 5.26
CA ASP A 135 -12.89 6.57 5.88
C ASP A 135 -12.42 7.20 7.20
N TYR A 136 -12.85 8.43 7.47
CA TYR A 136 -12.53 9.18 8.68
C TYR A 136 -13.75 9.52 9.50
N ARG A 137 -13.53 9.63 10.79
CA ARG A 137 -14.45 10.27 11.74
C ARG A 137 -13.84 11.60 12.16
N LEU A 138 -14.58 12.67 11.98
CA LEU A 138 -14.08 14.03 12.19
C LEU A 138 -15.00 14.81 13.13
N GLY A 139 -14.42 15.43 14.14
CA GLY A 139 -15.05 16.40 15.02
C GLY A 139 -14.39 17.78 14.92
N PHE A 140 -14.93 18.74 15.66
CA PHE A 140 -14.38 20.10 15.73
C PHE A 140 -14.56 20.70 17.12
N THR A 141 -13.54 21.37 17.61
CA THR A 141 -13.69 22.26 18.78
C THR A 141 -12.77 23.46 18.68
N THR A 142 -13.10 24.53 19.39
CA THR A 142 -12.17 25.66 19.62
C THR A 142 -11.46 25.49 20.95
N ILE A 143 -10.25 26.05 21.06
CA ILE A 143 -9.44 25.98 22.29
C ILE A 143 -10.12 26.57 23.52
N ASN A 144 -11.03 27.52 23.33
CA ASN A 144 -11.79 28.18 24.39
C ASN A 144 -13.14 27.51 24.71
N ASN A 145 -13.47 26.40 24.04
CA ASN A 145 -14.72 25.71 24.32
C ASN A 145 -14.69 24.98 25.66
N THR A 146 -15.73 25.17 26.44
CA THR A 146 -15.93 24.48 27.74
C THR A 146 -17.28 23.73 27.82
N ASN A 147 -18.06 23.77 26.73
CA ASN A 147 -19.33 23.09 26.64
C ASN A 147 -19.30 22.09 25.46
N PHE A 148 -19.46 20.81 25.76
CA PHE A 148 -19.38 19.72 24.78
C PHE A 148 -20.74 19.04 24.58
N SER A 149 -21.83 19.67 25.01
CA SER A 149 -23.19 19.15 24.87
C SER A 149 -23.96 19.86 23.76
N GLY A 150 -24.85 19.11 23.09
CA GLY A 150 -25.81 19.62 22.13
C GLY A 150 -25.27 19.99 20.76
N THR A 151 -26.16 20.16 19.79
CA THR A 151 -25.81 20.47 18.38
C THR A 151 -25.77 21.98 18.07
N SER A 152 -26.33 22.81 18.93
CA SER A 152 -26.42 24.27 18.76
C SER A 152 -25.15 25.03 19.18
N ASN A 153 -24.14 24.36 19.73
CA ASN A 153 -22.87 24.98 20.11
C ASN A 153 -21.98 25.21 18.89
N ASP A 154 -21.79 26.47 18.47
CA ASP A 154 -20.97 26.81 17.30
C ASP A 154 -19.48 26.45 17.47
N ARG A 155 -19.01 26.20 18.68
CA ARG A 155 -17.63 25.86 19.02
C ARG A 155 -17.38 24.37 19.18
N TRP A 156 -18.39 23.52 18.94
CA TRP A 156 -18.32 22.09 19.13
C TRP A 156 -19.05 21.31 18.05
N LEU A 157 -18.42 20.26 17.56
CA LEU A 157 -19.02 19.22 16.73
C LEU A 157 -18.44 17.87 17.19
N ALA A 158 -19.32 16.96 17.63
CA ALA A 158 -18.90 15.62 18.04
C ALA A 158 -18.28 14.84 16.88
N LEU A 159 -17.38 13.90 17.21
CA LEU A 159 -16.80 12.97 16.22
C LEU A 159 -17.92 12.08 15.64
N ALA A 160 -18.03 12.08 14.32
CA ALA A 160 -18.90 11.19 13.56
C ALA A 160 -18.29 10.89 12.20
N ASP A 161 -18.79 9.86 11.52
CA ASP A 161 -18.35 9.48 10.17
C ASP A 161 -18.50 10.69 9.23
N LEU A 162 -17.45 10.96 8.44
CA LEU A 162 -17.38 12.16 7.62
C LEU A 162 -18.21 12.01 6.34
N ASP A 163 -19.49 11.74 6.52
CA ASP A 163 -20.48 11.81 5.44
C ASP A 163 -20.76 13.25 5.00
N ASN A 164 -21.58 13.43 3.98
CA ASN A 164 -21.91 14.77 3.47
C ASN A 164 -22.54 15.68 4.55
N SER A 165 -23.31 15.15 5.48
CA SER A 165 -23.96 15.90 6.55
C SER A 165 -22.95 16.37 7.61
N GLN A 166 -22.08 15.44 8.06
CA GLN A 166 -21.01 15.77 9.01
C GLN A 166 -20.01 16.76 8.40
N LYS A 167 -19.64 16.54 7.13
CA LYS A 167 -18.75 17.43 6.40
C LYS A 167 -19.32 18.85 6.28
N GLN A 168 -20.58 18.98 5.93
CA GLN A 168 -21.27 20.28 5.89
C GLN A 168 -21.32 20.96 7.27
N SER A 169 -21.62 20.20 8.32
CA SER A 169 -21.64 20.69 9.68
C SER A 169 -20.26 21.17 10.14
N TRP A 170 -19.22 20.40 9.80
CA TRP A 170 -17.83 20.72 10.15
C TRP A 170 -17.36 22.02 9.48
N TYR A 171 -17.62 22.19 8.16
CA TYR A 171 -17.31 23.45 7.47
C TYR A 171 -18.10 24.62 8.04
N GLY A 172 -19.37 24.40 8.40
CA GLY A 172 -20.19 25.41 9.07
C GLY A 172 -19.55 25.87 10.38
N LYS A 173 -19.07 24.93 11.21
CA LYS A 173 -18.36 25.27 12.46
C LYS A 173 -17.06 26.01 12.18
N LEU A 174 -16.22 25.53 11.25
CA LEU A 174 -14.93 26.15 10.92
C LEU A 174 -15.12 27.61 10.48
N TYR A 175 -16.02 27.86 9.53
CA TYR A 175 -16.16 29.20 8.93
C TYR A 175 -16.84 30.24 9.83
N THR A 176 -17.63 29.80 10.80
CA THR A 176 -18.29 30.72 11.76
C THR A 176 -17.37 31.22 12.88
N GLN A 177 -16.16 30.65 13.04
CA GLN A 177 -15.27 31.05 14.13
C GLN A 177 -14.68 32.46 13.96
N TYR A 178 -14.51 33.16 15.06
CA TYR A 178 -13.81 34.44 15.17
C TYR A 178 -12.82 34.40 16.34
N PRO A 179 -11.67 35.08 16.27
CA PRO A 179 -10.71 35.11 17.37
C PRO A 179 -11.32 35.82 18.58
N SER A 180 -11.33 35.12 19.73
CA SER A 180 -11.85 35.67 20.96
C SER A 180 -11.32 34.91 22.19
N GLY A 181 -11.09 35.62 23.29
CA GLY A 181 -10.62 35.02 24.55
C GLY A 181 -9.12 34.85 24.61
N SER A 182 -8.67 34.09 25.61
CA SER A 182 -7.25 33.75 25.83
C SER A 182 -6.85 32.47 25.06
N THR A 183 -5.57 32.05 25.19
CA THR A 183 -5.00 30.90 24.47
C THR A 183 -4.73 29.73 25.43
N PRO A 184 -5.75 28.98 25.89
CA PRO A 184 -5.61 27.91 26.87
C PRO A 184 -5.25 26.58 26.22
N LEU A 185 -4.10 26.48 25.52
CA LEU A 185 -3.75 25.27 24.71
C LEU A 185 -3.67 24.02 25.55
N ARG A 186 -3.04 24.08 26.73
CA ARG A 186 -2.89 22.95 27.65
C ARG A 186 -4.25 22.40 28.11
N ASN A 187 -5.16 23.30 28.53
CA ASN A 187 -6.51 22.92 28.90
C ASN A 187 -7.34 22.39 27.71
N ALA A 188 -7.06 22.88 26.49
CA ALA A 188 -7.74 22.39 25.29
C ALA A 188 -7.29 20.98 24.92
N LEU A 189 -5.98 20.72 24.95
CA LEU A 189 -5.42 19.40 24.68
C LEU A 189 -5.87 18.38 25.73
N ASP A 190 -5.86 18.79 27.02
CA ASP A 190 -6.37 17.98 28.13
C ASP A 190 -7.82 17.54 27.91
N ARG A 191 -8.71 18.46 27.49
CA ARG A 191 -10.11 18.12 27.18
C ARG A 191 -10.23 17.12 26.03
N MET A 192 -9.32 17.16 25.04
CA MET A 192 -9.33 16.16 23.97
C MET A 192 -8.86 14.78 24.49
N GLY A 193 -7.88 14.75 25.37
CA GLY A 193 -7.50 13.53 26.07
C GLY A 193 -8.65 12.96 26.90
N GLN A 194 -9.35 13.79 27.69
CA GLN A 194 -10.55 13.41 28.46
C GLN A 194 -11.69 12.92 27.53
N LEU A 195 -11.82 13.47 26.33
CA LEU A 195 -12.77 13.00 25.33
C LEU A 195 -12.50 11.55 24.96
N TYR A 196 -11.25 11.22 24.61
CA TYR A 196 -10.84 9.86 24.26
C TYR A 196 -10.84 8.92 25.48
N GLU A 197 -10.56 9.42 26.67
CA GLU A 197 -10.72 8.67 27.91
C GLU A 197 -12.20 8.40 28.26
N GLY A 198 -13.15 9.12 27.65
CA GLY A 198 -14.58 9.01 27.91
C GLY A 198 -15.03 9.69 29.19
N THR A 199 -14.21 10.57 29.76
CA THR A 199 -14.47 11.31 31.00
C THR A 199 -14.94 12.74 30.75
N LEU A 200 -14.93 13.23 29.51
CA LEU A 200 -15.33 14.60 29.17
C LEU A 200 -16.83 14.76 29.27
N SER A 201 -17.27 15.54 30.27
CA SER A 201 -18.68 15.74 30.56
C SER A 201 -19.43 16.38 29.39
N GLY A 202 -20.55 15.78 29.00
CA GLY A 202 -21.45 16.26 27.94
C GLY A 202 -21.07 15.83 26.53
N ALA A 203 -19.89 15.29 26.32
CA ALA A 203 -19.45 14.74 25.04
C ALA A 203 -19.92 13.28 24.88
N PRO A 204 -20.37 12.86 23.67
CA PRO A 204 -20.56 11.45 23.37
C PRO A 204 -19.22 10.72 23.30
N ASP A 205 -19.23 9.43 23.63
CA ASP A 205 -18.03 8.60 23.54
C ASP A 205 -17.53 8.51 22.09
N PRO A 206 -16.29 8.92 21.78
CA PRO A 206 -15.78 8.88 20.43
C PRO A 206 -15.22 7.51 20.04
N ILE A 207 -14.87 6.63 20.99
CA ILE A 207 -14.27 5.33 20.71
C ILE A 207 -15.36 4.30 20.47
N GLN A 208 -15.41 3.79 19.24
CA GLN A 208 -16.36 2.77 18.81
C GLN A 208 -15.72 1.38 18.75
N PHE A 209 -14.39 1.32 18.57
CA PHE A 209 -13.64 0.08 18.38
C PHE A 209 -12.36 0.08 19.20
N SER A 210 -11.95 -1.08 19.70
CA SER A 210 -10.73 -1.23 20.51
C SER A 210 -9.43 -0.87 19.74
N CYS A 211 -9.41 -1.07 18.43
CA CYS A 211 -8.26 -0.74 17.57
C CYS A 211 -8.31 0.67 16.98
N GLN A 212 -9.26 1.49 17.38
CA GLN A 212 -9.41 2.83 16.82
C GLN A 212 -8.20 3.68 17.18
N GLN A 213 -7.54 4.21 16.16
CA GLN A 213 -6.53 5.25 16.32
C GLN A 213 -7.20 6.59 16.58
N ASN A 214 -6.70 7.35 17.55
CA ASN A 214 -7.30 8.61 17.96
C ASN A 214 -6.29 9.74 17.83
N PHE A 215 -6.69 10.78 17.13
CA PHE A 215 -5.80 11.88 16.74
C PHE A 215 -6.37 13.22 17.17
N THR A 216 -5.48 14.11 17.62
CA THR A 216 -5.81 15.52 17.84
C THR A 216 -4.87 16.40 17.02
N ILE A 217 -5.43 17.27 16.17
CA ILE A 217 -4.68 18.30 15.45
C ILE A 217 -4.93 19.63 16.16
N LEU A 218 -3.92 20.14 16.86
CA LEU A 218 -3.98 21.40 17.58
C LEU A 218 -3.34 22.52 16.76
N THR A 219 -4.13 23.51 16.39
CA THR A 219 -3.65 24.66 15.59
C THR A 219 -3.79 25.95 16.35
N THR A 220 -2.75 26.80 16.33
CA THR A 220 -2.70 28.08 17.03
C THR A 220 -1.82 29.09 16.28
N ASP A 221 -2.13 30.38 16.46
CA ASP A 221 -1.31 31.49 15.95
C ASP A 221 -0.52 32.21 17.05
N GLY A 222 -0.47 31.64 18.25
CA GLY A 222 0.15 32.33 19.37
C GLY A 222 0.60 31.44 20.51
N TYR A 223 1.08 32.14 21.52
CA TYR A 223 1.62 31.56 22.73
C TYR A 223 0.48 31.18 23.68
N TRP A 224 0.60 30.07 24.38
CA TRP A 224 -0.35 29.78 25.45
C TRP A 224 -0.17 30.76 26.63
N ASN A 225 -1.26 31.16 27.28
CA ASN A 225 -1.26 32.21 28.32
C ASN A 225 -2.18 31.91 29.51
N GLN A 226 -2.61 30.68 29.68
CA GLN A 226 -3.42 30.23 30.82
C GLN A 226 -2.61 29.33 31.75
N SER A 227 -2.87 29.41 33.04
CA SER A 227 -2.33 28.44 34.00
C SER A 227 -2.95 27.06 33.79
N PHE A 228 -2.13 26.02 33.97
CA PHE A 228 -2.54 24.63 33.97
C PHE A 228 -1.83 23.91 35.11
N THR A 229 -2.53 23.04 35.80
CA THR A 229 -2.00 22.15 36.81
C THR A 229 -2.76 20.83 36.74
N GLY A 230 -2.05 19.74 36.51
CA GLY A 230 -2.73 18.46 36.34
C GLY A 230 -1.81 17.25 36.46
N TYR A 231 -0.79 17.18 35.57
CA TYR A 231 -0.08 15.93 35.38
C TYR A 231 1.36 15.93 35.90
N GLY A 232 1.86 17.11 36.31
CA GLY A 232 3.26 17.24 36.72
C GLY A 232 4.21 17.19 35.54
N ASP A 233 5.41 16.76 35.78
CA ASP A 233 6.46 16.57 34.78
C ASP A 233 6.40 15.12 34.31
N GLN A 234 6.11 14.90 33.03
CA GLN A 234 5.88 13.58 32.44
C GLN A 234 7.07 13.05 31.66
N ASP A 235 7.96 13.90 31.19
CA ASP A 235 9.08 13.55 30.31
C ASP A 235 10.46 13.63 30.97
N ASN A 236 10.59 14.22 32.15
CA ASN A 236 11.82 14.26 32.93
C ASN A 236 11.87 13.22 34.09
N SER A 237 10.93 12.29 34.14
CA SER A 237 10.91 11.29 35.23
C SER A 237 12.06 10.30 35.09
N ASN A 238 12.79 10.07 36.19
CA ASN A 238 13.93 9.12 36.26
C ASN A 238 13.51 7.64 36.24
N THR A 239 12.27 7.30 35.94
CA THR A 239 11.81 5.90 35.91
C THR A 239 12.12 5.26 34.58
N SER A 240 12.57 4.02 34.61
CA SER A 240 13.28 3.34 33.51
C SER A 240 12.41 2.91 32.32
N SER A 241 11.15 3.29 32.25
CA SER A 241 10.19 2.80 31.25
C SER A 241 9.53 3.86 30.39
N ASP A 242 9.86 5.13 30.59
CA ASP A 242 9.17 6.20 29.87
C ASP A 242 9.94 6.55 28.60
N ASP A 243 9.40 6.17 27.45
CA ASP A 243 9.91 6.46 26.12
C ASP A 243 9.44 7.85 25.67
N HIS A 244 9.95 8.88 26.33
CA HIS A 244 9.71 10.25 25.90
C HIS A 244 10.51 10.55 24.64
N ASP A 245 9.97 11.38 23.79
CA ASP A 245 10.55 11.78 22.51
C ASP A 245 10.92 10.59 21.59
N PHE A 246 10.31 9.40 21.83
CA PHE A 246 10.48 8.27 20.92
C PHE A 246 9.89 8.60 19.53
N PRO A 247 10.53 8.19 18.44
CA PRO A 247 11.75 7.37 18.33
C PRO A 247 13.06 8.19 18.35
N PHE A 248 13.02 9.47 18.61
CA PHE A 248 14.11 10.39 18.33
C PHE A 248 15.13 10.51 19.44
N CYS A 249 14.71 10.40 20.69
CA CYS A 249 15.56 10.59 21.84
C CYS A 249 15.58 9.40 22.80
N ASN A 250 16.65 9.31 23.58
CA ASN A 250 16.72 8.41 24.72
C ASN A 250 17.27 9.17 25.93
N ARG A 251 17.12 8.63 27.14
CA ARG A 251 17.54 9.27 28.40
C ARG A 251 19.01 9.62 28.48
N SER A 252 19.87 8.85 27.80
CA SER A 252 21.30 9.10 27.78
C SER A 252 21.66 10.36 27.00
N ASN A 253 20.78 10.81 26.11
CA ASN A 253 21.05 11.86 25.16
C ASN A 253 20.46 13.22 25.56
N GLY A 254 19.63 13.31 26.60
CA GLY A 254 18.97 14.58 26.93
C GLY A 254 17.50 14.56 26.45
N CYS A 255 17.05 15.50 25.67
CA CYS A 255 15.66 15.64 25.22
C CYS A 255 14.64 15.96 26.32
N TYR A 256 15.07 16.78 27.30
CA TYR A 256 14.23 17.28 28.38
C TYR A 256 13.89 18.75 28.14
N ASP A 257 12.79 19.23 28.72
CA ASP A 257 12.52 20.65 28.74
C ASP A 257 13.23 21.35 29.94
N GLY A 258 14.48 21.71 29.75
CA GLY A 258 15.31 22.29 30.77
C GLY A 258 16.49 21.39 31.18
N ASN A 259 16.90 21.40 32.44
CA ASN A 259 17.99 20.58 32.96
C ASN A 259 17.50 19.23 33.46
N LEU A 260 18.27 18.18 33.23
CA LEU A 260 18.00 16.85 33.78
C LEU A 260 17.68 16.89 35.27
N GLY A 261 16.49 16.44 35.64
CA GLY A 261 16.01 16.45 37.04
C GLY A 261 15.42 17.78 37.53
N GLY A 262 15.09 18.70 36.65
CA GLY A 262 14.49 20.00 36.97
C GLY A 262 13.71 20.61 35.82
N GLY A 263 13.03 19.77 34.99
CA GLY A 263 12.23 20.20 33.85
C GLY A 263 10.98 20.99 34.24
N SER A 264 10.23 21.41 33.20
CA SER A 264 9.00 22.16 33.36
C SER A 264 7.82 21.21 33.56
N ALA A 265 7.19 21.30 34.71
CA ALA A 265 5.96 20.52 34.96
C ALA A 265 4.72 21.16 34.31
N ASN A 266 3.82 20.36 33.81
CA ASN A 266 2.55 20.78 33.23
C ASN A 266 2.69 21.64 31.96
N SER A 267 3.72 21.38 31.16
CA SER A 267 3.90 21.89 29.81
C SER A 267 2.83 21.32 28.86
N LEU A 268 2.76 21.80 27.64
CA LEU A 268 1.92 21.20 26.59
C LEU A 268 2.45 19.82 26.21
N ALA A 269 3.77 19.64 26.22
CA ALA A 269 4.45 18.37 25.97
C ALA A 269 4.08 17.31 27.03
N ASP A 270 4.01 17.70 28.33
CA ASP A 270 3.54 16.81 29.39
C ASP A 270 2.11 16.33 29.17
N VAL A 271 1.21 17.19 28.75
CA VAL A 271 -0.18 16.83 28.47
C VAL A 271 -0.25 15.84 27.29
N ALA A 272 0.50 16.10 26.23
CA ALA A 272 0.57 15.23 25.06
C ALA A 272 1.07 13.83 25.44
N LEU A 273 2.21 13.76 26.16
CA LEU A 273 2.80 12.51 26.60
C LEU A 273 1.89 11.73 27.56
N TYR A 274 1.23 12.42 28.49
CA TYR A 274 0.30 11.81 29.43
C TYR A 274 -0.81 11.01 28.74
N TYR A 275 -1.40 11.58 27.66
CA TYR A 275 -2.48 10.91 26.92
C TYR A 275 -1.99 9.97 25.81
N TYR A 276 -0.73 9.99 25.50
CA TYR A 276 -0.11 9.02 24.59
C TYR A 276 0.31 7.75 25.31
N LYS A 277 1.02 7.86 26.45
CA LYS A 277 1.62 6.69 27.12
C LYS A 277 0.65 5.86 27.96
N ARG A 278 -0.55 6.34 28.17
CA ARG A 278 -1.57 5.65 28.97
C ARG A 278 -2.54 4.87 28.10
N ASP A 279 -2.99 3.74 28.62
CA ASP A 279 -4.22 3.12 28.13
C ASP A 279 -5.41 3.96 28.58
N LEU A 280 -6.08 4.62 27.63
CA LEU A 280 -7.27 5.46 27.87
C LEU A 280 -8.55 4.64 28.02
N ARG A 281 -8.51 3.35 27.71
CA ARG A 281 -9.66 2.44 27.75
C ARG A 281 -9.31 1.06 28.30
N PRO A 282 -8.92 0.91 29.58
CA PRO A 282 -8.46 -0.35 30.16
C PRO A 282 -9.47 -1.50 30.09
N SER A 283 -10.72 -1.22 29.72
CA SER A 283 -11.75 -2.24 29.51
C SER A 283 -11.79 -2.80 28.08
N LEU A 284 -11.07 -2.21 27.13
CA LEU A 284 -10.96 -2.67 25.75
C LEU A 284 -9.68 -3.48 25.58
N THR A 285 -9.59 -4.23 24.49
CA THR A 285 -8.39 -4.97 24.15
C THR A 285 -7.34 -4.04 23.53
N ASP A 286 -6.07 -4.15 23.92
CA ASP A 286 -4.94 -3.38 23.40
C ASP A 286 -4.53 -3.89 22.04
N ASN A 287 -5.24 -3.45 21.00
CA ASN A 287 -5.04 -3.84 19.62
C ASN A 287 -5.09 -2.66 18.64
N VAL A 288 -4.79 -1.45 19.12
CA VAL A 288 -4.52 -0.31 18.25
C VAL A 288 -3.33 -0.65 17.35
N PHE A 289 -3.41 -0.25 16.10
CA PHE A 289 -2.40 -0.60 15.11
C PHE A 289 -1.07 0.10 15.41
N ALA A 290 -0.04 -0.68 15.72
CA ALA A 290 1.29 -0.16 15.99
C ALA A 290 2.10 0.06 14.69
N SER A 291 2.91 1.11 14.67
CA SER A 291 3.89 1.41 13.62
C SER A 291 5.27 1.68 14.24
N THR A 292 6.29 1.86 13.40
CA THR A 292 7.64 2.22 13.90
C THR A 292 7.64 3.58 14.62
N SER A 293 6.81 4.51 14.16
CA SER A 293 6.68 5.84 14.77
C SER A 293 5.66 5.88 15.92
N ASP A 294 4.77 4.90 15.99
CA ASP A 294 3.74 4.77 17.03
C ASP A 294 3.59 3.31 17.45
N PRO A 295 4.43 2.82 18.37
CA PRO A 295 4.42 1.41 18.79
C PRO A 295 3.36 1.08 19.85
N ASN A 296 2.57 2.05 20.32
CA ASN A 296 1.60 1.86 21.38
C ASN A 296 0.34 1.12 20.87
N THR A 297 0.05 -0.05 21.42
CA THR A 297 -1.14 -0.85 21.07
C THR A 297 -2.35 -0.59 21.95
N ALA A 298 -2.20 0.10 23.10
CA ALA A 298 -3.31 0.54 23.93
C ALA A 298 -4.08 1.70 23.27
N GLN A 299 -5.28 1.98 23.70
CA GLN A 299 -6.03 3.14 23.24
C GLN A 299 -5.41 4.42 23.79
N HIS A 300 -4.81 5.22 22.93
CA HIS A 300 -4.07 6.45 23.23
C HIS A 300 -4.49 7.61 22.33
N MET A 301 -3.95 8.80 22.58
CA MET A 301 -4.15 9.99 21.74
C MET A 301 -2.83 10.44 21.14
N THR A 302 -2.73 10.37 19.81
CA THR A 302 -1.62 10.96 19.05
C THR A 302 -1.87 12.45 18.78
N THR A 303 -0.88 13.30 19.02
CA THR A 303 -1.03 14.76 18.96
C THR A 303 -0.20 15.37 17.83
N PHE A 304 -0.87 16.01 16.85
CA PHE A 304 -0.26 16.85 15.83
C PHE A 304 -0.43 18.31 16.19
N THR A 305 0.59 19.13 15.93
CA THR A 305 0.51 20.55 16.24
C THR A 305 0.93 21.44 15.07
N ILE A 306 0.28 22.59 14.92
CA ILE A 306 0.56 23.55 13.86
C ILE A 306 0.68 24.95 14.47
N GLY A 307 1.87 25.55 14.34
CA GLY A 307 2.12 26.95 14.66
C GLY A 307 1.91 27.85 13.44
N LEU A 308 1.04 28.83 13.54
CA LEU A 308 0.63 29.67 12.41
C LEU A 308 1.29 31.06 12.49
N GLY A 309 2.32 31.29 11.69
CA GLY A 309 2.97 32.59 11.56
C GLY A 309 3.70 33.06 12.83
N VAL A 310 4.13 32.10 13.64
CA VAL A 310 4.93 32.34 14.86
C VAL A 310 6.18 31.47 14.83
N ASP A 311 7.28 32.00 15.33
CA ASP A 311 8.52 31.28 15.52
C ASP A 311 8.79 31.10 17.03
N GLY A 312 9.38 29.96 17.37
CA GLY A 312 9.99 29.72 18.66
C GLY A 312 11.42 30.30 18.74
N VAL A 313 12.12 29.98 19.78
CA VAL A 313 13.56 30.26 19.87
C VAL A 313 14.36 29.25 19.05
N MET A 314 13.79 28.10 18.77
CA MET A 314 14.35 27.07 17.88
C MET A 314 13.99 27.35 16.42
N THR A 315 14.91 27.01 15.55
CA THR A 315 14.71 27.11 14.09
C THR A 315 14.06 25.84 13.55
N PHE A 316 12.84 25.95 13.09
CA PHE A 316 12.11 24.82 12.49
C PHE A 316 12.67 24.41 11.12
N ARG A 317 12.71 23.10 10.88
CA ARG A 317 13.00 22.45 9.60
C ARG A 317 11.93 21.41 9.33
N GLU A 318 11.43 21.31 8.10
CA GLU A 318 10.40 20.31 7.74
C GLU A 318 10.91 18.86 7.91
N ASP A 319 12.20 18.64 7.62
CA ASP A 319 12.90 17.36 7.73
C ASP A 319 13.50 17.07 9.12
N TYR A 320 13.09 17.79 10.16
CA TYR A 320 13.71 17.76 11.49
C TYR A 320 13.87 16.33 12.05
N ALA A 321 12.91 15.45 11.77
CA ALA A 321 12.92 14.08 12.28
C ALA A 321 14.12 13.24 11.76
N THR A 322 14.57 13.52 10.54
CA THR A 322 15.63 12.76 9.86
C THR A 322 16.90 13.55 9.61
N ALA A 323 16.84 14.87 9.67
CA ALA A 323 17.97 15.76 9.37
C ALA A 323 19.19 15.45 10.24
N ALA A 324 20.39 15.53 9.64
CA ALA A 324 21.68 15.40 10.32
C ALA A 324 22.27 16.75 10.79
N ALA A 325 21.44 17.80 10.87
CA ALA A 325 21.80 19.13 11.33
C ALA A 325 20.55 19.90 11.76
N GLY A 326 20.72 21.02 12.48
CA GLY A 326 19.65 21.89 12.98
C GLY A 326 19.38 21.71 14.48
N ASP A 327 18.52 22.57 15.02
CA ASP A 327 18.34 22.67 16.47
C ASP A 327 17.80 21.37 17.09
N PHE A 328 16.79 20.75 16.48
CA PHE A 328 16.25 19.48 16.95
C PHE A 328 17.26 18.32 16.82
N TYR A 329 18.12 18.33 15.78
CA TYR A 329 19.21 17.35 15.67
C TYR A 329 20.13 17.39 16.89
N HIS A 330 20.49 18.59 17.36
CA HIS A 330 21.34 18.74 18.54
C HIS A 330 20.67 18.25 19.83
N ILE A 331 19.35 18.45 19.95
CA ILE A 331 18.56 17.90 21.07
C ILE A 331 18.56 16.38 21.03
N ARG A 332 18.10 15.79 19.92
CA ARG A 332 17.94 14.33 19.82
C ARG A 332 19.25 13.53 19.89
N THR A 333 20.40 14.17 19.57
CA THR A 333 21.71 13.54 19.67
C THR A 333 22.41 13.83 20.99
N GLY A 334 21.84 14.64 21.87
CA GLY A 334 22.44 15.04 23.13
C GLY A 334 23.76 15.81 22.93
N SER A 335 23.84 16.66 21.89
CA SER A 335 25.04 17.46 21.60
C SER A 335 25.36 18.38 22.77
N THR A 336 26.64 18.48 23.13
CA THR A 336 27.08 19.47 24.10
C THR A 336 27.17 20.86 23.43
N ASN A 337 26.51 21.84 24.03
CA ASN A 337 26.50 23.21 23.52
C ASN A 337 27.90 23.82 23.58
N PRO A 338 28.53 24.20 22.46
CA PRO A 338 29.90 24.70 22.44
C PRO A 338 30.03 26.08 23.10
N ALA A 339 31.27 26.55 23.25
CA ALA A 339 31.56 27.83 23.91
C ALA A 339 30.94 29.06 23.22
N ASP A 340 30.77 28.99 21.90
CA ASP A 340 30.07 30.02 21.09
C ASP A 340 28.56 29.88 21.07
N ARG A 341 28.02 28.85 21.74
CA ARG A 341 26.60 28.52 21.82
C ARG A 341 25.94 28.28 20.47
N SER A 342 26.69 27.82 19.47
CA SER A 342 26.18 27.66 18.09
C SER A 342 25.22 26.48 17.91
N SER A 343 25.21 25.49 18.84
CA SER A 343 24.29 24.33 18.75
C SER A 343 22.93 24.60 19.38
N CYS A 344 22.89 25.27 20.56
CA CYS A 344 21.66 25.54 21.30
C CYS A 344 21.73 26.96 21.88
N PRO A 345 21.45 28.01 21.10
CA PRO A 345 21.63 29.43 21.51
C PRO A 345 20.86 29.84 22.76
N TRP A 346 19.77 29.12 23.07
CA TRP A 346 18.90 29.35 24.24
C TRP A 346 19.48 28.80 25.54
N GLN A 347 20.54 27.98 25.49
CA GLN A 347 21.15 27.36 26.67
C GLN A 347 22.58 27.85 26.95
N ALA A 348 23.06 27.59 28.17
CA ALA A 348 24.44 27.91 28.55
C ALA A 348 25.45 27.02 27.79
N ALA A 349 26.63 27.58 27.53
CA ALA A 349 27.72 26.81 26.96
C ALA A 349 28.17 25.69 27.93
N GLY A 350 28.54 24.52 27.35
CA GLY A 350 29.00 23.35 28.11
C GLY A 350 27.86 22.47 28.67
N THR A 351 26.59 22.82 28.42
CA THR A 351 25.44 21.98 28.78
C THR A 351 25.00 21.07 27.60
N VAL A 352 24.35 19.97 27.88
CA VAL A 352 23.69 19.15 26.86
C VAL A 352 22.49 19.89 26.31
N CYS A 353 22.30 19.87 25.00
CA CYS A 353 21.15 20.51 24.33
C CYS A 353 19.84 19.83 24.73
N ASN A 354 18.93 20.65 25.27
CA ASN A 354 17.57 20.25 25.66
C ASN A 354 16.55 21.23 25.08
N TRP A 355 15.27 20.87 25.16
CA TRP A 355 14.19 21.77 24.77
C TRP A 355 14.24 23.08 25.56
N PRO A 356 13.86 24.23 24.95
CA PRO A 356 13.68 25.47 25.66
C PRO A 356 12.65 25.33 26.80
N VAL A 357 12.92 25.94 27.94
CA VAL A 357 11.97 25.94 29.07
C VAL A 357 10.71 26.73 28.68
N PRO A 358 9.53 26.09 28.63
CA PRO A 358 8.31 26.74 28.16
C PRO A 358 7.82 27.81 29.18
N ALA A 359 7.44 28.98 28.69
CA ALA A 359 6.89 30.05 29.50
C ALA A 359 5.68 30.70 28.81
N ALA A 360 4.69 31.11 29.60
CA ALA A 360 3.49 31.77 29.09
C ALA A 360 3.84 33.10 28.39
N ASP A 361 3.13 33.35 27.27
CA ASP A 361 3.27 34.59 26.47
C ASP A 361 4.69 34.85 25.95
N THR A 362 5.50 33.82 25.72
CA THR A 362 6.85 33.88 25.17
C THR A 362 7.03 32.98 23.96
N GLU A 363 8.13 33.19 23.20
CA GLU A 363 8.51 32.37 22.05
C GLU A 363 8.71 30.90 22.41
N THR A 364 9.14 30.57 23.63
CA THR A 364 9.36 29.21 24.10
C THR A 364 8.04 28.43 24.24
N ALA A 365 6.88 29.09 24.22
CA ALA A 365 5.58 28.41 24.14
C ALA A 365 5.32 27.83 22.75
N VAL A 366 6.01 28.28 21.69
CA VAL A 366 5.96 27.69 20.35
C VAL A 366 6.85 26.44 20.29
N ASP A 367 8.01 26.48 20.97
CA ASP A 367 8.86 25.31 21.09
C ASP A 367 8.16 24.20 21.90
N ASP A 368 7.38 24.55 22.93
CA ASP A 368 6.51 23.63 23.67
C ASP A 368 5.42 23.00 22.77
N LEU A 369 4.92 23.74 21.77
CA LEU A 369 4.00 23.21 20.77
C LEU A 369 4.68 22.15 19.88
N TRP A 370 5.94 22.39 19.49
CA TRP A 370 6.75 21.41 18.77
C TRP A 370 7.06 20.18 19.65
N HIS A 371 7.51 20.41 20.87
CA HIS A 371 7.78 19.34 21.84
C HIS A 371 6.54 18.46 22.09
N ALA A 372 5.34 19.07 22.22
CA ALA A 372 4.09 18.36 22.40
C ALA A 372 3.74 17.43 21.20
N ALA A 373 4.09 17.81 19.97
CA ALA A 373 3.90 16.92 18.82
C ALA A 373 4.87 15.73 18.88
N VAL A 374 6.12 15.94 19.26
CA VAL A 374 7.13 14.89 19.40
C VAL A 374 6.71 13.91 20.51
N ASN A 375 6.39 14.42 21.70
CA ASN A 375 5.94 13.62 22.85
C ASN A 375 4.60 12.91 22.61
N GLY A 376 3.72 13.50 21.81
CA GLY A 376 2.44 12.91 21.41
C GLY A 376 2.54 12.02 20.19
N HIS A 377 3.75 11.68 19.72
CA HIS A 377 4.01 10.81 18.56
C HIS A 377 3.37 11.26 17.24
N GLY A 378 3.05 12.55 17.12
CA GLY A 378 2.61 13.19 15.90
C GLY A 378 3.75 13.98 15.25
N THR A 379 3.38 15.03 14.51
CA THR A 379 4.32 15.91 13.81
C THR A 379 3.98 17.36 14.05
N TYR A 380 5.00 18.19 14.23
CA TYR A 380 4.88 19.64 14.29
C TYR A 380 5.08 20.27 12.92
N PHE A 381 4.26 21.26 12.59
CA PHE A 381 4.40 22.08 11.40
C PHE A 381 4.41 23.56 11.75
N SER A 382 5.40 24.29 11.24
CA SER A 382 5.44 25.76 11.32
C SER A 382 4.93 26.34 10.00
N ALA A 383 3.75 26.92 10.01
CA ALA A 383 3.09 27.46 8.83
C ALA A 383 3.24 28.98 8.77
N LYS A 384 4.12 29.49 7.90
CA LYS A 384 4.34 30.93 7.70
C LYS A 384 3.48 31.54 6.60
N ASP A 385 2.96 30.69 5.73
CA ASP A 385 2.14 31.05 4.58
C ASP A 385 1.05 29.98 4.34
N PRO A 386 0.03 30.26 3.48
CA PRO A 386 -1.07 29.34 3.24
C PRO A 386 -0.65 28.00 2.66
N GLU A 387 0.40 27.96 1.88
CA GLU A 387 0.89 26.77 1.19
C GLU A 387 1.58 25.82 2.17
N SER A 388 2.48 26.34 3.01
CA SER A 388 3.13 25.56 4.08
C SER A 388 2.10 24.99 5.07
N MET A 389 1.03 25.72 5.36
CA MET A 389 -0.06 25.23 6.21
C MET A 389 -0.85 24.09 5.55
N ALA A 390 -1.24 24.27 4.29
CA ALA A 390 -2.00 23.25 3.57
C ALA A 390 -1.18 21.95 3.43
N ARG A 391 0.12 22.09 3.18
CA ARG A 391 1.07 20.97 3.08
C ARG A 391 1.25 20.25 4.41
N GLY A 392 1.48 21.01 5.49
CA GLY A 392 1.61 20.45 6.84
C GLY A 392 0.38 19.64 7.26
N LEU A 393 -0.81 20.18 7.00
CA LEU A 393 -2.07 19.46 7.25
C LEU A 393 -2.22 18.22 6.37
N ALA A 394 -1.90 18.31 5.07
CA ALA A 394 -1.96 17.16 4.17
C ALA A 394 -0.99 16.05 4.60
N ASN A 395 0.23 16.41 5.02
CA ASN A 395 1.21 15.46 5.55
C ASN A 395 0.72 14.80 6.85
N ALA A 396 0.15 15.57 7.79
CA ALA A 396 -0.45 15.02 9.00
C ALA A 396 -1.54 14.00 8.64
N LEU A 397 -2.47 14.35 7.75
CA LEU A 397 -3.57 13.49 7.34
C LEU A 397 -3.09 12.24 6.58
N ASN A 398 -2.05 12.34 5.77
CA ASN A 398 -1.46 11.20 5.08
C ASN A 398 -0.77 10.22 6.05
N ASN A 399 -0.09 10.73 7.08
CA ASN A 399 0.54 9.89 8.09
C ASN A 399 -0.48 9.06 8.89
N LEU A 400 -1.72 9.51 8.99
CA LEU A 400 -2.81 8.76 9.65
C LEU A 400 -3.23 7.49 8.90
N LYS A 401 -2.95 7.38 7.60
CA LYS A 401 -3.41 6.27 6.74
C LYS A 401 -2.40 5.16 6.56
N VAL A 402 -1.13 5.38 6.89
CA VAL A 402 -0.06 4.43 6.59
C VAL A 402 -0.25 3.15 7.42
N ARG A 403 -0.39 2.01 6.75
CA ARG A 403 -0.47 0.68 7.36
C ARG A 403 0.50 -0.26 6.67
N ASN A 404 1.20 -1.06 7.45
CA ASN A 404 1.95 -2.18 6.90
C ASN A 404 0.98 -3.30 6.49
N GLY A 405 1.23 -3.92 5.36
CA GLY A 405 0.44 -5.01 4.86
C GLY A 405 1.29 -6.05 4.13
N ALA A 406 0.74 -7.23 3.96
CA ALA A 406 1.24 -8.24 3.04
C ALA A 406 0.05 -8.83 2.28
N ALA A 407 0.26 -9.20 1.03
CA ALA A 407 -0.77 -9.84 0.22
C ALA A 407 -0.26 -11.10 -0.49
N SER A 408 0.95 -11.57 -0.17
CA SER A 408 1.53 -12.79 -0.73
C SER A 408 2.22 -13.66 0.32
N ALA A 409 2.40 -14.93 0.00
CA ALA A 409 3.19 -15.86 0.82
C ALA A 409 4.68 -15.52 0.74
N SER A 410 5.41 -15.78 1.82
CA SER A 410 6.89 -15.79 1.80
C SER A 410 7.43 -16.90 0.89
N ALA A 411 8.67 -16.76 0.43
CA ALA A 411 9.42 -17.81 -0.26
C ALA A 411 10.55 -18.34 0.63
N THR A 412 10.93 -19.62 0.46
CA THR A 412 12.09 -20.21 1.15
C THR A 412 13.15 -20.66 0.17
N SER A 413 14.42 -20.67 0.61
CA SER A 413 15.53 -21.22 -0.17
C SER A 413 15.37 -22.73 -0.42
N THR A 414 14.71 -23.42 0.49
CA THR A 414 14.36 -24.84 0.38
C THR A 414 13.17 -25.19 1.27
N PRO A 415 12.28 -26.08 0.85
CA PRO A 415 11.25 -26.63 1.74
C PRO A 415 11.81 -27.63 2.76
N ASN A 416 13.02 -28.16 2.53
CA ASN A 416 13.72 -29.07 3.44
C ASN A 416 14.80 -28.27 4.16
N VAL A 417 14.41 -27.60 5.25
CA VAL A 417 15.29 -26.73 6.03
C VAL A 417 16.47 -27.51 6.62
N THR A 418 17.67 -26.95 6.51
CA THR A 418 18.90 -27.46 7.12
C THR A 418 19.64 -26.32 7.84
N GLN A 419 20.73 -26.64 8.54
CA GLN A 419 21.56 -25.62 9.19
C GLN A 419 22.16 -24.62 8.18
N GLU A 420 22.43 -25.07 6.96
CA GLU A 420 23.14 -24.33 5.91
C GLU A 420 22.20 -23.75 4.87
N ASP A 421 20.97 -24.26 4.77
CA ASP A 421 19.96 -23.85 3.77
C ASP A 421 18.63 -23.64 4.49
N ASN A 422 18.41 -22.43 5.02
CA ASN A 422 17.27 -22.08 5.87
C ASN A 422 16.81 -20.63 5.69
N ASP A 423 17.05 -20.05 4.53
CA ASP A 423 16.60 -18.68 4.25
C ASP A 423 15.10 -18.63 3.96
N ILE A 424 14.47 -17.53 4.41
CA ILE A 424 13.10 -17.16 4.05
C ILE A 424 13.09 -15.70 3.60
N PHE A 425 12.40 -15.45 2.49
CA PHE A 425 12.24 -14.14 1.86
C PHE A 425 10.79 -13.70 1.97
N SER A 426 10.57 -12.54 2.54
CA SER A 426 9.24 -12.06 2.89
C SER A 426 9.00 -10.65 2.40
N ALA A 427 7.93 -10.48 1.62
CA ALA A 427 7.52 -9.19 1.10
C ALA A 427 6.44 -8.56 1.99
N THR A 428 6.57 -7.26 2.18
CA THR A 428 5.56 -6.39 2.82
C THR A 428 5.48 -5.07 2.06
N PHE A 429 4.45 -4.28 2.34
CA PHE A 429 4.28 -2.94 1.76
C PHE A 429 3.61 -1.99 2.75
N ARG A 430 3.78 -0.68 2.55
CA ARG A 430 3.05 0.35 3.28
C ARG A 430 1.96 0.95 2.40
N THR A 431 0.73 0.97 2.90
CA THR A 431 -0.38 1.67 2.24
C THR A 431 -0.14 3.17 2.24
N VAL A 432 -0.73 3.90 1.31
CA VAL A 432 -0.61 5.35 1.12
C VAL A 432 0.78 5.79 0.62
N LYS A 433 1.85 5.31 1.26
CA LYS A 433 3.22 5.54 0.79
C LYS A 433 3.51 4.73 -0.48
N TRP A 434 2.89 3.56 -0.58
CA TRP A 434 3.02 2.64 -1.70
C TRP A 434 4.46 2.34 -2.03
N ASP A 435 5.18 1.97 -0.99
CA ASP A 435 6.53 1.42 -1.05
C ASP A 435 6.56 -0.01 -0.48
N GLY A 436 7.55 -0.76 -0.85
CA GLY A 436 7.71 -2.16 -0.52
C GLY A 436 8.95 -2.44 0.28
N GLU A 437 8.94 -3.56 0.98
CA GLU A 437 10.12 -4.12 1.61
C GLU A 437 10.21 -5.61 1.31
N LEU A 438 11.40 -6.09 0.98
CA LEU A 438 11.73 -7.51 0.93
C LEU A 438 12.84 -7.79 1.93
N VAL A 439 12.55 -8.65 2.90
CA VAL A 439 13.52 -9.04 3.93
C VAL A 439 13.94 -10.50 3.76
N ALA A 440 15.23 -10.77 4.01
CA ALA A 440 15.72 -12.11 4.24
C ALA A 440 15.93 -12.37 5.73
N GLN A 441 15.44 -13.49 6.19
CA GLN A 441 15.61 -13.98 7.56
C GLN A 441 16.01 -15.47 7.52
N LYS A 442 16.39 -16.01 8.66
CA LYS A 442 16.66 -17.44 8.82
C LYS A 442 15.51 -18.14 9.55
N ILE A 443 15.28 -19.39 9.18
CA ILE A 443 14.42 -20.32 9.91
C ILE A 443 15.30 -21.13 10.87
N ASP A 444 14.91 -21.23 12.13
CA ASP A 444 15.58 -22.12 13.09
C ASP A 444 15.32 -23.60 12.70
N PRO A 445 16.35 -24.37 12.33
CA PRO A 445 16.18 -25.76 11.90
C PRO A 445 15.66 -26.70 13.00
N ALA A 446 15.77 -26.33 14.27
CA ALA A 446 15.29 -27.14 15.39
C ALA A 446 13.78 -26.96 15.63
N THR A 447 13.29 -25.71 15.53
CA THR A 447 11.91 -25.36 15.89
C THR A 447 11.01 -25.03 14.69
N GLY A 448 11.60 -24.58 13.58
CA GLY A 448 10.89 -24.07 12.41
C GLY A 448 10.43 -22.62 12.55
N ASN A 449 10.73 -21.96 13.65
CA ASN A 449 10.38 -20.57 13.87
C ASN A 449 11.32 -19.63 13.10
N LEU A 450 10.81 -18.45 12.75
CA LEU A 450 11.65 -17.41 12.18
C LEU A 450 12.60 -16.87 13.25
N MET A 451 13.87 -16.74 12.88
CA MET A 451 14.85 -16.05 13.74
C MET A 451 14.57 -14.55 13.69
N PRO A 452 14.67 -13.81 14.81
CA PRO A 452 14.35 -12.39 14.87
C PRO A 452 15.33 -11.52 14.07
N THR A 453 16.56 -12.02 13.83
CA THR A 453 17.58 -11.27 13.10
C THR A 453 17.29 -11.27 11.60
N VAL A 454 17.17 -10.07 11.03
CA VAL A 454 17.10 -9.86 9.59
C VAL A 454 18.50 -9.95 9.00
N THR A 455 18.67 -10.73 7.93
CA THR A 455 19.95 -10.88 7.22
C THR A 455 20.22 -9.65 6.35
N TRP A 456 19.24 -9.24 5.59
CA TRP A 456 19.26 -8.01 4.77
C TRP A 456 17.84 -7.49 4.49
N GLN A 457 17.77 -6.21 4.11
CA GLN A 457 16.57 -5.46 3.76
C GLN A 457 16.78 -4.80 2.40
N ALA A 458 15.99 -5.17 1.40
CA ALA A 458 16.16 -4.70 0.02
C ALA A 458 15.88 -3.21 -0.12
N GLN A 459 14.87 -2.69 0.59
CA GLN A 459 14.50 -1.28 0.56
C GLN A 459 15.68 -0.38 0.93
N ALA A 460 16.30 -0.62 2.09
CA ALA A 460 17.43 0.18 2.57
C ALA A 460 18.66 0.09 1.64
N LEU A 461 18.94 -1.09 1.08
CA LEU A 461 20.05 -1.29 0.14
C LEU A 461 19.80 -0.56 -1.19
N LEU A 462 18.57 -0.54 -1.68
CA LEU A 462 18.22 0.18 -2.89
C LEU A 462 18.26 1.70 -2.68
N ASP A 463 17.78 2.20 -1.55
CA ASP A 463 17.84 3.63 -1.21
C ASP A 463 19.28 4.15 -1.17
N LEU A 464 20.21 3.43 -0.53
CA LEU A 464 21.63 3.77 -0.53
C LEU A 464 22.20 3.93 -1.95
N ARG A 465 21.67 3.20 -2.91
CA ARG A 465 22.11 3.23 -4.30
C ARG A 465 21.45 4.37 -5.08
N THR A 466 20.20 4.69 -4.79
CA THR A 466 19.43 5.76 -5.47
C THR A 466 19.67 7.15 -4.86
N ASP A 467 20.07 7.22 -3.60
CA ASP A 467 20.51 8.48 -2.95
C ASP A 467 21.94 8.89 -3.35
N ALA A 468 22.66 8.05 -4.09
CA ALA A 468 23.98 8.38 -4.61
C ALA A 468 23.90 9.52 -5.65
N ALA A 469 24.95 10.31 -5.73
CA ALA A 469 25.03 11.48 -6.63
C ALA A 469 24.97 11.11 -8.12
N SER A 470 25.14 9.82 -8.48
CA SER A 470 25.06 9.31 -9.84
C SER A 470 24.29 8.00 -9.87
N ASP A 471 23.42 7.85 -10.87
CA ASP A 471 22.69 6.61 -11.13
C ASP A 471 23.66 5.48 -11.46
N SER A 472 23.63 4.42 -10.65
CA SER A 472 24.43 3.22 -10.82
C SER A 472 23.58 1.96 -11.06
N ARG A 473 22.25 2.11 -11.21
CA ARG A 473 21.37 0.97 -11.41
C ARG A 473 21.45 0.44 -12.85
N THR A 474 21.49 -0.86 -12.97
CA THR A 474 21.34 -1.57 -14.24
C THR A 474 19.87 -1.93 -14.42
N ILE A 475 19.16 -1.21 -15.27
CA ILE A 475 17.75 -1.44 -15.55
C ILE A 475 17.59 -1.70 -17.04
N TYR A 476 16.84 -2.72 -17.38
CA TYR A 476 16.61 -3.17 -18.74
C TYR A 476 15.14 -3.05 -19.15
N THR A 477 14.90 -3.01 -20.47
CA THR A 477 13.60 -3.18 -21.11
C THR A 477 13.74 -3.96 -22.40
N LEU A 478 12.63 -4.36 -22.99
CA LEU A 478 12.60 -5.01 -24.31
C LEU A 478 13.02 -4.01 -25.41
N ASP A 479 13.89 -4.43 -26.31
CA ASP A 479 14.26 -3.68 -27.52
C ASP A 479 13.42 -4.15 -28.71
N GLY A 480 12.52 -3.28 -29.16
CA GLY A 480 11.69 -3.49 -30.33
C GLY A 480 10.49 -4.41 -30.13
N ALA A 481 9.47 -4.21 -30.96
CA ALA A 481 8.26 -5.03 -31.00
C ALA A 481 8.40 -6.25 -31.97
N GLY A 482 9.59 -6.53 -32.48
CA GLY A 482 9.85 -7.56 -33.49
C GLY A 482 9.94 -8.99 -32.94
N PRO A 483 9.92 -10.00 -33.82
CA PRO A 483 10.02 -11.41 -33.42
C PRO A 483 11.40 -11.80 -32.84
N SER A 484 12.41 -10.96 -33.02
CA SER A 484 13.74 -11.13 -32.41
C SER A 484 13.85 -10.17 -31.25
N ALA A 485 13.27 -10.55 -30.10
CA ALA A 485 13.38 -9.79 -28.87
C ALA A 485 14.85 -9.72 -28.44
N SER A 486 15.31 -8.55 -28.07
CA SER A 486 16.58 -8.32 -27.40
C SER A 486 16.39 -7.39 -26.20
N ILE A 487 17.36 -7.41 -25.32
CA ILE A 487 17.36 -6.55 -24.14
C ILE A 487 18.12 -5.27 -24.44
N LYS A 488 17.67 -4.13 -23.95
CA LYS A 488 18.40 -2.86 -23.98
C LYS A 488 18.35 -2.15 -22.63
N PRO A 489 19.32 -1.26 -22.34
CA PRO A 489 19.25 -0.43 -21.15
C PRO A 489 18.01 0.47 -21.15
N PHE A 490 17.37 0.62 -20.00
CA PHE A 490 16.27 1.55 -19.79
C PHE A 490 16.85 2.93 -19.46
N THR A 491 17.52 3.56 -20.46
CA THR A 491 18.10 4.91 -20.37
C THR A 491 17.54 5.79 -21.47
N TRP A 492 17.60 7.12 -21.28
CA TRP A 492 17.05 8.06 -22.25
C TRP A 492 17.68 7.91 -23.65
N SER A 493 18.99 7.67 -23.71
CA SER A 493 19.73 7.50 -24.96
C SER A 493 19.31 6.23 -25.73
N ASP A 494 18.95 5.17 -25.03
CA ASP A 494 18.67 3.86 -25.61
C ASP A 494 17.19 3.68 -26.02
N LEU A 495 16.29 4.56 -25.52
CA LEU A 495 14.90 4.57 -25.93
C LEU A 495 14.73 5.15 -27.33
N THR A 496 13.85 4.54 -28.13
CA THR A 496 13.40 5.07 -29.41
C THR A 496 12.58 6.36 -29.25
N ALA A 497 12.40 7.12 -30.32
CA ALA A 497 11.57 8.33 -30.27
C ALA A 497 10.10 8.04 -29.88
N GLY A 498 9.56 6.88 -30.28
CA GLY A 498 8.22 6.44 -29.89
C GLY A 498 8.11 6.15 -28.39
N GLU A 499 9.09 5.49 -27.81
CA GLU A 499 9.13 5.20 -26.38
C GLU A 499 9.37 6.46 -25.54
N ARG A 500 10.24 7.38 -25.97
CA ARG A 500 10.45 8.68 -25.34
C ARG A 500 9.15 9.49 -25.23
N ALA A 501 8.28 9.41 -26.22
CA ALA A 501 6.98 10.08 -26.21
C ALA A 501 6.03 9.61 -25.09
N TYR A 502 6.28 8.43 -24.51
CA TYR A 502 5.54 8.00 -23.31
C TYR A 502 5.91 8.80 -22.05
N PHE A 503 7.03 9.50 -22.05
CA PHE A 503 7.55 10.26 -20.91
C PHE A 503 7.57 11.76 -21.14
N ASP A 504 7.71 12.21 -22.38
CA ASP A 504 7.72 13.64 -22.74
C ASP A 504 6.34 14.28 -22.60
N GLY A 505 6.30 15.55 -22.14
CA GLY A 505 5.09 16.37 -22.10
C GLY A 505 4.03 15.87 -21.12
N LYS A 506 4.39 15.14 -20.05
CA LYS A 506 3.42 14.53 -19.13
C LYS A 506 2.94 15.43 -18.00
N CYS A 507 3.52 16.61 -17.79
CA CYS A 507 3.07 17.52 -16.73
C CYS A 507 1.55 17.74 -16.71
N PRO A 508 0.84 18.00 -17.83
CA PRO A 508 -0.61 18.24 -17.80
C PRO A 508 -1.45 17.05 -17.29
N LEU A 509 -0.86 15.87 -17.21
CA LEU A 509 -1.50 14.64 -16.71
C LEU A 509 -1.19 14.37 -15.23
N LEU A 510 -0.30 15.16 -14.61
CA LEU A 510 0.07 15.06 -13.21
C LEU A 510 -0.71 16.08 -12.39
N SER A 511 -1.16 15.69 -11.20
CA SER A 511 -2.00 16.51 -10.32
C SER A 511 -1.32 17.83 -9.91
N GLN A 512 -0.01 17.82 -9.74
CA GLN A 512 0.79 18.99 -9.32
C GLN A 512 1.06 19.99 -10.45
N CYS A 513 0.82 19.65 -11.71
CA CYS A 513 1.22 20.51 -12.83
C CYS A 513 0.62 21.91 -12.79
N GLY A 514 -0.60 22.06 -12.25
CA GLY A 514 -1.23 23.36 -12.07
C GLY A 514 -0.41 24.32 -11.22
N ASP A 515 0.18 23.80 -10.18
CA ASP A 515 0.84 24.55 -9.08
C ASP A 515 2.32 24.85 -9.36
N LEU A 516 2.93 24.17 -10.35
CA LEU A 516 4.33 24.35 -10.73
C LEU A 516 4.55 25.67 -11.49
N SER A 517 5.69 26.32 -11.25
CA SER A 517 6.19 27.45 -12.05
C SER A 517 6.49 27.04 -13.50
N ALA A 518 6.67 28.00 -14.39
CA ALA A 518 7.00 27.74 -15.79
C ALA A 518 8.33 26.96 -15.97
N ALA A 519 9.32 27.21 -15.10
CA ALA A 519 10.60 26.51 -15.11
C ALA A 519 10.43 25.05 -14.62
N GLU A 520 9.66 24.84 -13.55
CA GLU A 520 9.36 23.52 -13.01
C GLU A 520 8.46 22.71 -13.97
N LYS A 521 7.50 23.34 -14.63
CA LYS A 521 6.72 22.72 -15.71
C LYS A 521 7.60 22.24 -16.87
N ALA A 522 8.66 22.99 -17.20
CA ALA A 522 9.61 22.57 -18.21
C ALA A 522 10.39 21.31 -17.77
N LEU A 523 10.78 21.24 -16.49
CA LEU A 523 11.40 20.04 -15.90
C LEU A 523 10.41 18.86 -15.86
N ALA A 524 9.18 19.09 -15.40
CA ALA A 524 8.13 18.08 -15.34
C ALA A 524 7.71 17.53 -16.72
N ASN A 525 7.91 18.32 -17.79
CA ASN A 525 7.67 17.91 -19.17
C ASN A 525 8.90 17.26 -19.84
N SER A 526 10.05 17.25 -19.19
CA SER A 526 11.24 16.57 -19.72
C SER A 526 11.12 15.06 -19.50
N GLY A 527 10.97 14.31 -20.57
CA GLY A 527 10.92 12.85 -20.51
C GLY A 527 12.20 12.23 -19.95
N GLU A 528 13.36 12.86 -20.17
CA GLU A 528 14.63 12.44 -19.59
C GLU A 528 14.59 12.51 -18.06
N ARG A 529 14.08 13.62 -17.51
CA ARG A 529 13.94 13.80 -16.05
C ARG A 529 12.90 12.85 -15.45
N MET A 530 11.81 12.59 -16.18
CA MET A 530 10.84 11.58 -15.81
C MET A 530 11.47 10.19 -15.74
N LEU A 531 12.29 9.85 -16.73
CA LEU A 531 12.99 8.56 -16.76
C LEU A 531 13.99 8.44 -15.61
N GLU A 532 14.77 9.50 -15.32
CA GLU A 532 15.67 9.54 -14.16
C GLU A 532 14.91 9.28 -12.84
N TYR A 533 13.75 9.92 -12.65
CA TYR A 533 12.88 9.68 -11.51
C TYR A 533 12.43 8.22 -11.43
N LEU A 534 11.94 7.65 -12.54
CA LEU A 534 11.51 6.25 -12.60
C LEU A 534 12.67 5.28 -12.31
N ARG A 535 13.88 5.62 -12.69
CA ARG A 535 15.09 4.87 -12.35
C ARG A 535 15.52 5.00 -10.89
N GLY A 536 14.88 5.88 -10.12
CA GLY A 536 15.11 6.05 -8.69
C GLY A 536 15.80 7.35 -8.29
N GLN A 537 16.18 8.23 -9.24
CA GLN A 537 16.83 9.49 -8.91
C GLN A 537 15.86 10.47 -8.24
N ARG A 538 16.28 11.08 -7.14
CA ARG A 538 15.40 11.83 -6.22
C ARG A 538 15.52 13.35 -6.34
N ALA A 539 16.31 13.86 -7.29
CA ALA A 539 16.60 15.30 -7.40
C ALA A 539 15.37 16.19 -7.59
N LEU A 540 14.27 15.66 -8.13
CA LEU A 540 13.02 16.38 -8.38
C LEU A 540 11.88 16.01 -7.41
N GLU A 541 12.19 15.27 -6.37
CA GLU A 541 11.27 14.93 -5.27
C GLU A 541 11.25 16.03 -4.18
N VAL A 542 12.14 17.00 -4.27
CA VAL A 542 12.26 18.13 -3.36
C VAL A 542 11.57 19.37 -3.93
N GLY A 543 11.14 20.26 -3.06
CA GLY A 543 10.46 21.50 -3.46
C GLY A 543 9.05 21.60 -2.87
N SER A 544 8.31 22.64 -3.24
CA SER A 544 7.01 22.94 -2.68
C SER A 544 6.10 23.58 -3.73
N PRO A 545 5.23 22.81 -4.41
CA PRO A 545 5.16 21.34 -4.39
C PRO A 545 6.41 20.69 -5.01
N PRO A 546 6.72 19.42 -4.71
CA PRO A 546 7.77 18.72 -5.43
C PRO A 546 7.36 18.52 -6.90
N ILE A 547 8.33 18.52 -7.80
CA ILE A 547 8.09 18.37 -9.24
C ILE A 547 7.54 16.99 -9.56
N TYR A 548 8.08 15.97 -8.90
CA TYR A 548 7.58 14.61 -8.92
C TYR A 548 7.31 14.13 -7.50
N ARG A 549 6.46 13.12 -7.35
CA ARG A 549 6.08 12.55 -6.06
C ARG A 549 7.31 12.30 -5.17
N ASP A 550 7.29 12.86 -3.97
CA ASP A 550 8.26 12.58 -2.92
C ASP A 550 8.02 11.16 -2.37
N ARG A 551 9.00 10.29 -2.54
CA ARG A 551 8.98 8.89 -2.09
C ARG A 551 9.76 8.76 -0.81
N ASP A 552 9.20 8.07 0.19
CA ASP A 552 10.00 7.71 1.37
C ASP A 552 11.11 6.73 0.97
N HIS A 553 10.77 5.77 0.08
CA HIS A 553 11.68 4.73 -0.42
C HIS A 553 11.49 4.52 -1.92
N THR A 554 12.55 4.04 -2.58
CA THR A 554 12.55 3.82 -4.04
C THR A 554 11.84 2.54 -4.45
N LEU A 555 11.96 1.46 -3.65
CA LEU A 555 11.32 0.18 -3.96
C LEU A 555 9.80 0.31 -3.85
N GLY A 556 9.09 0.03 -4.94
CA GLY A 556 7.63 0.05 -4.98
C GLY A 556 6.99 -1.06 -4.16
N ASP A 557 5.70 -0.89 -3.83
CA ASP A 557 4.95 -1.88 -3.07
C ASP A 557 4.94 -3.26 -3.74
N ILE A 558 5.23 -4.28 -2.94
CA ILE A 558 5.19 -5.69 -3.33
C ILE A 558 3.87 -6.25 -2.81
N ALA A 559 2.79 -6.01 -3.57
CA ALA A 559 1.44 -6.35 -3.11
C ALA A 559 1.15 -7.86 -3.26
N SER A 560 0.95 -8.36 -4.48
CA SER A 560 0.51 -9.76 -4.71
C SER A 560 1.64 -10.70 -5.12
N ALA A 561 2.81 -10.16 -5.46
CA ALA A 561 3.92 -10.95 -5.97
C ALA A 561 4.61 -11.76 -4.86
N LYS A 562 4.65 -13.07 -5.01
CA LYS A 562 5.49 -13.94 -4.19
C LYS A 562 6.90 -13.91 -4.77
N PRO A 563 7.96 -13.71 -3.96
CA PRO A 563 9.34 -13.78 -4.43
C PRO A 563 9.69 -15.18 -4.99
N ALA A 564 10.52 -15.24 -6.03
CA ALA A 564 11.06 -16.48 -6.58
C ALA A 564 12.57 -16.61 -6.28
N TYR A 565 12.93 -17.63 -5.54
CA TYR A 565 14.34 -17.94 -5.26
C TYR A 565 14.89 -18.91 -6.30
N VAL A 566 15.91 -18.53 -7.03
CA VAL A 566 16.54 -19.33 -8.09
C VAL A 566 18.02 -19.46 -7.86
N ARG A 567 18.50 -20.70 -7.84
CA ARG A 567 19.91 -21.04 -7.74
C ARG A 567 20.32 -22.09 -8.78
N ASN A 568 21.30 -22.92 -8.50
CA ASN A 568 21.75 -23.98 -9.38
C ASN A 568 20.62 -24.96 -9.78
N PRO A 569 20.63 -25.56 -10.99
CA PRO A 569 19.64 -26.52 -11.46
C PRO A 569 19.49 -27.74 -10.53
N ARG A 570 18.26 -28.04 -10.13
CA ARG A 570 17.97 -29.11 -9.13
C ARG A 570 17.31 -30.36 -9.72
N ARG A 571 16.79 -30.28 -10.93
CA ARG A 571 16.11 -31.40 -11.59
C ARG A 571 17.10 -32.51 -11.95
N ASN A 572 16.58 -33.65 -12.33
CA ASN A 572 17.35 -34.79 -12.83
C ASN A 572 16.74 -35.25 -14.15
N TYR A 573 16.54 -34.33 -15.10
CA TYR A 573 15.99 -34.66 -16.40
C TYR A 573 16.86 -35.69 -17.12
N GLY A 574 16.21 -36.70 -17.71
CA GLY A 574 16.85 -37.70 -18.56
C GLY A 574 17.18 -37.20 -19.96
N ASP A 575 16.82 -35.97 -20.27
CA ASP A 575 17.03 -35.35 -21.59
C ASP A 575 18.50 -35.10 -21.88
N ALA A 576 18.89 -35.19 -23.17
CA ALA A 576 20.25 -35.03 -23.61
C ALA A 576 20.83 -33.66 -23.23
N GLY A 577 22.06 -33.65 -22.71
CA GLY A 577 22.78 -32.43 -22.34
C GLY A 577 22.41 -31.85 -20.96
N TYR A 578 21.32 -32.28 -20.31
CA TYR A 578 20.92 -31.66 -19.03
C TYR A 578 21.93 -31.89 -17.91
N THR A 579 22.53 -33.08 -17.83
CA THR A 579 23.56 -33.38 -16.80
C THR A 579 24.78 -32.44 -16.95
N ALA A 580 25.20 -32.15 -18.19
CA ALA A 580 26.29 -31.21 -18.46
C ALA A 580 25.89 -29.76 -18.08
N PHE A 581 24.67 -29.32 -18.44
CA PHE A 581 24.13 -28.04 -18.06
C PHE A 581 24.08 -27.85 -16.53
N LYS A 582 23.58 -28.87 -15.81
CA LYS A 582 23.53 -28.88 -14.35
C LYS A 582 24.92 -28.77 -13.73
N ALA A 583 25.91 -29.48 -14.27
CA ALA A 583 27.28 -29.41 -13.80
C ALA A 583 27.94 -28.04 -14.07
N ALA A 584 27.68 -27.46 -15.23
CA ALA A 584 28.18 -26.12 -15.59
C ALA A 584 27.63 -25.02 -14.68
N ASN A 585 26.41 -25.18 -14.20
CA ASN A 585 25.71 -24.21 -13.35
C ASN A 585 25.74 -24.59 -11.86
N ALA A 586 26.56 -25.53 -11.42
CA ALA A 586 26.57 -26.03 -10.05
C ALA A 586 26.88 -24.95 -8.99
N THR A 587 27.65 -23.94 -9.35
CA THR A 587 28.08 -22.82 -8.50
C THR A 587 27.40 -21.49 -8.89
N ARG A 588 26.32 -21.54 -9.67
CA ARG A 588 25.58 -20.33 -10.09
C ARG A 588 25.15 -19.53 -8.87
N GLN A 589 25.33 -18.20 -8.95
CA GLN A 589 24.89 -17.26 -7.93
C GLN A 589 23.37 -17.41 -7.69
N ALA A 590 23.00 -17.55 -6.44
CA ALA A 590 21.58 -17.58 -6.06
C ALA A 590 20.98 -16.17 -6.09
N MET A 591 19.79 -16.07 -6.67
CA MET A 591 19.06 -14.81 -6.83
C MET A 591 17.66 -14.94 -6.25
N VAL A 592 17.12 -13.79 -5.83
CA VAL A 592 15.69 -13.62 -5.51
C VAL A 592 15.10 -12.66 -6.53
N TYR A 593 14.10 -13.11 -7.25
CA TYR A 593 13.36 -12.30 -8.20
C TYR A 593 12.04 -11.88 -7.57
N VAL A 594 11.77 -10.59 -7.56
CA VAL A 594 10.53 -10.04 -6.99
C VAL A 594 9.96 -8.94 -7.88
N ALA A 595 8.67 -9.03 -8.14
CA ALA A 595 7.92 -8.02 -8.88
C ALA A 595 7.39 -6.94 -7.94
N ALA A 596 7.48 -5.67 -8.34
CA ALA A 596 7.04 -4.52 -7.55
C ALA A 596 6.25 -3.52 -8.39
N ASN A 597 5.43 -2.71 -7.71
CA ASN A 597 4.54 -1.75 -8.35
C ASN A 597 5.23 -0.40 -8.67
N ASP A 598 6.55 -0.32 -8.58
CA ASP A 598 7.36 0.71 -9.26
C ASP A 598 7.54 0.45 -10.77
N GLY A 599 6.93 -0.64 -11.26
CA GLY A 599 6.95 -1.04 -12.67
C GLY A 599 8.06 -2.01 -13.04
N MET A 600 8.72 -2.67 -12.07
CA MET A 600 9.92 -3.47 -12.29
C MET A 600 9.81 -4.89 -11.71
N LEU A 601 10.48 -5.83 -12.39
CA LEU A 601 10.96 -7.06 -11.78
C LEU A 601 12.38 -6.81 -11.29
N HIS A 602 12.62 -6.96 -9.99
CA HIS A 602 13.96 -6.81 -9.39
C HIS A 602 14.65 -8.16 -9.26
N ALA A 603 15.91 -8.23 -9.62
CA ALA A 603 16.80 -9.37 -9.44
C ALA A 603 17.81 -9.04 -8.32
N LEU A 604 17.61 -9.62 -7.16
CA LEU A 604 18.42 -9.38 -5.98
C LEU A 604 19.37 -10.54 -5.72
N ASN A 605 20.60 -10.25 -5.34
CA ASN A 605 21.53 -11.25 -4.84
C ASN A 605 20.99 -11.86 -3.55
N ALA A 606 20.71 -13.15 -3.54
CA ALA A 606 20.09 -13.81 -2.39
C ALA A 606 20.92 -13.75 -1.09
N THR A 607 22.23 -13.58 -1.18
CA THR A 607 23.14 -13.51 -0.04
C THR A 607 23.27 -12.10 0.53
N THR A 608 23.37 -11.07 -0.34
CA THR A 608 23.65 -9.70 0.08
C THR A 608 22.40 -8.80 0.09
N GLY A 609 21.34 -9.17 -0.64
CA GLY A 609 20.15 -8.35 -0.84
C GLY A 609 20.32 -7.22 -1.87
N GLU A 610 21.51 -7.03 -2.41
CA GLU A 610 21.79 -6.00 -3.41
C GLU A 610 21.10 -6.31 -4.74
N GLU A 611 20.53 -5.28 -5.37
CA GLU A 611 19.98 -5.40 -6.72
C GLU A 611 21.09 -5.59 -7.75
N ALA A 612 21.09 -6.70 -8.45
CA ALA A 612 22.01 -6.92 -9.58
C ALA A 612 21.49 -6.17 -10.82
N TRP A 613 20.22 -6.30 -11.10
CA TRP A 613 19.52 -5.60 -12.18
C TRP A 613 18.01 -5.57 -11.92
N ALA A 614 17.32 -4.74 -12.73
CA ALA A 614 15.86 -4.72 -12.78
C ALA A 614 15.37 -4.78 -14.24
N TYR A 615 14.14 -5.24 -14.46
CA TYR A 615 13.51 -5.31 -15.77
C TYR A 615 12.15 -4.59 -15.77
N VAL A 616 11.99 -3.66 -16.70
CA VAL A 616 10.73 -2.94 -16.98
C VAL A 616 10.07 -3.58 -18.19
N PRO A 617 8.91 -4.26 -18.05
CA PRO A 617 8.16 -4.76 -19.20
C PRO A 617 7.77 -3.61 -20.13
N HIS A 618 8.09 -3.75 -21.43
CA HIS A 618 7.85 -2.70 -22.44
C HIS A 618 6.38 -2.31 -22.53
N LEU A 619 5.49 -3.27 -22.37
CA LEU A 619 4.04 -3.05 -22.38
C LEU A 619 3.52 -2.11 -21.28
N LEU A 620 4.34 -1.80 -20.26
CA LEU A 620 3.98 -0.88 -19.15
C LEU A 620 4.48 0.56 -19.39
N LEU A 621 5.40 0.79 -20.33
CA LEU A 621 6.02 2.10 -20.56
C LEU A 621 4.99 3.26 -20.68
N PRO A 622 3.83 3.09 -21.38
CA PRO A 622 2.85 4.18 -21.54
C PRO A 622 2.23 4.69 -20.24
N GLU A 623 2.24 3.90 -19.16
CA GLU A 623 1.54 4.19 -17.91
C GLU A 623 2.48 4.57 -16.75
N LEU A 624 3.80 4.38 -16.88
CA LEU A 624 4.77 4.56 -15.78
C LEU A 624 4.86 6.01 -15.29
N TYR A 625 4.61 7.01 -16.14
CA TYR A 625 4.64 8.43 -15.74
C TYR A 625 3.71 8.72 -14.54
N ARG A 626 2.67 7.92 -14.33
CA ARG A 626 1.71 8.08 -13.23
C ARG A 626 2.33 7.87 -11.85
N LEU A 627 3.45 7.17 -11.77
CA LEU A 627 4.22 7.00 -10.54
C LEU A 627 4.75 8.33 -10.01
N ALA A 628 4.92 9.33 -10.88
CA ALA A 628 5.40 10.66 -10.53
C ALA A 628 4.30 11.63 -10.04
N ASP A 629 3.04 11.18 -9.99
CA ASP A 629 1.92 12.00 -9.55
C ASP A 629 1.94 12.22 -8.03
N ASN A 630 1.91 13.47 -7.55
CA ASN A 630 1.87 13.79 -6.13
C ASN A 630 0.61 13.26 -5.42
N ASN A 631 -0.47 13.02 -6.16
CA ASN A 631 -1.69 12.40 -5.63
C ASN A 631 -1.71 10.88 -5.79
N TYR A 632 -0.57 10.24 -6.03
CA TYR A 632 -0.47 8.78 -6.19
C TYR A 632 -1.00 8.01 -4.97
N ALA A 633 -0.86 8.58 -3.78
CA ALA A 633 -1.39 8.01 -2.54
C ALA A 633 -2.89 7.62 -2.64
N ASN A 634 -3.69 8.43 -3.35
CA ASN A 634 -5.12 8.20 -3.58
C ASN A 634 -5.42 7.53 -4.93
N ASN A 635 -4.44 7.45 -5.84
CA ASN A 635 -4.59 6.93 -7.20
C ASN A 635 -3.63 5.79 -7.48
N HIS A 636 -3.34 4.97 -6.48
CA HIS A 636 -2.44 3.82 -6.60
C HIS A 636 -2.81 2.90 -7.76
N ARG A 637 -1.79 2.42 -8.45
CA ARG A 637 -1.91 1.47 -9.55
C ARG A 637 -0.97 0.29 -9.36
N TYR A 638 -1.43 -0.86 -9.81
CA TYR A 638 -0.58 -2.04 -9.94
C TYR A 638 0.16 -1.98 -11.28
N TYR A 639 1.37 -2.51 -11.33
CA TYR A 639 2.21 -2.61 -12.53
C TYR A 639 2.77 -4.01 -12.69
N VAL A 640 3.89 -4.35 -12.07
CA VAL A 640 4.41 -5.71 -12.06
C VAL A 640 4.04 -6.35 -10.73
N ASP A 641 2.93 -7.11 -10.73
CA ASP A 641 2.30 -7.61 -9.50
C ASP A 641 2.18 -9.15 -9.49
N GLY A 642 2.62 -9.82 -10.57
CA GLY A 642 2.55 -11.28 -10.69
C GLY A 642 3.76 -11.99 -10.10
N SER A 643 3.52 -13.14 -9.45
CA SER A 643 4.60 -13.99 -8.95
C SER A 643 5.34 -14.64 -10.14
N PRO A 644 6.66 -14.46 -10.29
CA PRO A 644 7.40 -15.10 -11.36
C PRO A 644 7.59 -16.61 -11.11
N GLU A 645 7.56 -17.40 -12.19
CA GLU A 645 7.85 -18.83 -12.20
C GLU A 645 9.10 -19.11 -13.03
N SER A 646 9.93 -20.06 -12.61
CA SER A 646 11.16 -20.42 -13.32
C SER A 646 11.27 -21.91 -13.60
N ALA A 647 11.92 -22.27 -14.69
CA ALA A 647 12.24 -23.65 -15.01
C ALA A 647 13.46 -23.76 -15.94
N ASP A 648 14.13 -24.92 -15.89
CA ASP A 648 15.12 -25.27 -16.88
C ASP A 648 14.43 -25.85 -18.11
N VAL A 649 14.72 -25.30 -19.28
CA VAL A 649 14.12 -25.64 -20.58
C VAL A 649 15.19 -25.86 -21.64
N TYR A 650 14.88 -26.70 -22.64
CA TYR A 650 15.75 -26.88 -23.83
C TYR A 650 15.13 -26.12 -25.00
N ILE A 651 15.72 -25.00 -25.34
CA ILE A 651 15.26 -24.09 -26.41
C ILE A 651 16.46 -23.67 -27.27
N ASN A 652 16.22 -23.46 -28.57
CA ASN A 652 17.25 -23.01 -29.54
C ASN A 652 18.51 -23.90 -29.56
N GLY A 653 18.37 -25.19 -29.21
CA GLY A 653 19.48 -26.15 -29.22
C GLY A 653 20.34 -26.18 -27.95
N GLU A 654 19.94 -25.43 -26.90
CA GLU A 654 20.67 -25.33 -25.65
C GLU A 654 19.71 -25.39 -24.42
N TRP A 655 20.27 -25.84 -23.31
CA TRP A 655 19.58 -25.76 -22.02
C TRP A 655 19.68 -24.34 -21.46
N ARG A 656 18.57 -23.81 -21.00
CA ARG A 656 18.44 -22.49 -20.38
C ARG A 656 17.60 -22.56 -19.12
N THR A 657 17.85 -21.70 -18.15
CA THR A 657 16.92 -21.42 -17.06
C THR A 657 16.12 -20.17 -17.45
N ILE A 658 14.80 -20.31 -17.59
CA ILE A 658 13.93 -19.17 -17.91
C ILE A 658 13.05 -18.78 -16.72
N LEU A 659 12.67 -17.50 -16.71
CA LEU A 659 11.69 -16.93 -15.77
C LEU A 659 10.54 -16.33 -16.57
N VAL A 660 9.30 -16.65 -16.17
CA VAL A 660 8.09 -16.10 -16.78
C VAL A 660 7.25 -15.44 -15.71
N GLY A 661 6.88 -14.18 -15.90
CA GLY A 661 6.05 -13.40 -14.99
C GLY A 661 4.80 -12.84 -15.67
N GLY A 662 3.68 -12.83 -14.95
CA GLY A 662 2.48 -12.10 -15.32
C GLY A 662 2.41 -10.75 -14.59
N LEU A 663 1.43 -9.94 -14.93
CA LEU A 663 1.23 -8.62 -14.31
C LEU A 663 0.10 -8.59 -13.28
N ASN A 664 -0.67 -9.66 -13.12
CA ASN A 664 -1.89 -9.70 -12.29
C ASN A 664 -2.81 -8.49 -12.60
N LYS A 665 -3.15 -7.68 -11.61
CA LYS A 665 -3.96 -6.47 -11.78
C LYS A 665 -3.22 -5.34 -12.50
N GLY A 666 -1.89 -5.42 -12.61
CA GLY A 666 -1.05 -4.43 -13.28
C GLY A 666 -1.19 -4.42 -14.79
N GLY A 667 -1.70 -5.51 -15.39
CA GLY A 667 -1.87 -5.52 -16.82
C GLY A 667 -2.32 -6.84 -17.42
N ARG A 668 -2.49 -6.83 -18.74
CA ARG A 668 -2.92 -7.97 -19.55
C ARG A 668 -1.74 -8.46 -20.36
N GLY A 669 -0.73 -9.01 -19.66
CA GLY A 669 0.48 -9.47 -20.33
C GLY A 669 1.36 -10.37 -19.47
N TYR A 670 2.21 -11.11 -20.17
CA TYR A 670 3.28 -11.93 -19.63
C TYR A 670 4.61 -11.52 -20.28
N TYR A 671 5.70 -11.69 -19.53
CA TYR A 671 7.06 -11.54 -20.01
C TYR A 671 7.89 -12.77 -19.69
N ALA A 672 8.90 -13.07 -20.52
CA ALA A 672 9.82 -14.18 -20.31
C ALA A 672 11.27 -13.74 -20.47
N LEU A 673 12.12 -14.14 -19.53
CA LEU A 673 13.54 -13.84 -19.48
C LEU A 673 14.35 -15.13 -19.43
N ASP A 674 15.47 -15.19 -20.13
CA ASP A 674 16.54 -16.15 -19.88
C ASP A 674 17.40 -15.60 -18.74
N ILE A 675 17.47 -16.33 -17.65
CA ILE A 675 18.22 -16.02 -16.43
C ILE A 675 19.30 -17.06 -16.15
N THR A 676 19.77 -17.74 -17.19
CA THR A 676 20.82 -18.77 -17.08
C THR A 676 22.08 -18.19 -16.46
N ASP A 677 22.50 -17.02 -16.95
CA ASP A 677 23.50 -16.18 -16.29
C ASP A 677 22.79 -15.12 -15.43
N PRO A 678 22.91 -15.19 -14.08
CA PRO A 678 22.27 -14.23 -13.20
C PRO A 678 22.73 -12.77 -13.39
N ALA A 679 23.90 -12.54 -13.99
CA ALA A 679 24.47 -11.21 -14.21
C ALA A 679 24.12 -10.63 -15.57
N ASP A 680 23.75 -11.47 -16.55
CA ASP A 680 23.46 -11.06 -17.93
C ASP A 680 22.14 -11.65 -18.42
N PRO A 681 21.00 -11.13 -17.97
CA PRO A 681 19.69 -11.61 -18.38
C PRO A 681 19.42 -11.30 -19.86
N GLN A 682 18.61 -12.14 -20.50
CA GLN A 682 18.15 -11.89 -21.86
C GLN A 682 16.61 -11.90 -21.90
N VAL A 683 16.00 -10.99 -22.64
CA VAL A 683 14.55 -11.04 -22.90
C VAL A 683 14.30 -12.09 -24.01
N LEU A 684 13.33 -12.97 -23.75
CA LEU A 684 12.87 -13.94 -24.74
C LEU A 684 11.66 -13.40 -25.50
N TRP A 685 10.65 -12.91 -24.76
CA TRP A 685 9.42 -12.38 -25.36
C TRP A 685 8.55 -11.65 -24.33
N GLU A 686 7.65 -10.80 -24.86
CA GLU A 686 6.44 -10.33 -24.17
C GLU A 686 5.21 -10.76 -24.98
N PHE A 687 4.13 -11.11 -24.26
CA PHE A 687 2.84 -11.48 -24.83
C PHE A 687 1.73 -10.68 -24.13
N CYS A 688 0.89 -9.95 -24.85
CA CYS A 688 -0.14 -9.11 -24.25
C CYS A 688 -1.45 -9.05 -25.03
N SER A 689 -2.44 -8.30 -24.52
CA SER A 689 -3.74 -8.16 -25.19
C SER A 689 -3.74 -7.14 -26.33
N ASP A 690 -2.69 -6.31 -26.46
CA ASP A 690 -2.63 -5.20 -27.42
C ASP A 690 -1.51 -5.40 -28.46
N ALA A 691 -1.90 -5.58 -29.70
CA ALA A 691 -0.99 -5.75 -30.84
C ALA A 691 -0.13 -4.50 -31.14
N ALA A 692 -0.50 -3.33 -30.60
CA ALA A 692 0.32 -2.12 -30.73
C ALA A 692 1.47 -2.09 -29.72
N GLN A 693 1.35 -2.84 -28.63
CA GLN A 693 2.35 -2.87 -27.55
C GLN A 693 3.25 -4.11 -27.60
N CYS A 694 2.73 -5.25 -28.07
CA CYS A 694 3.47 -6.51 -28.10
C CYS A 694 3.42 -7.17 -29.47
N ALA A 695 4.57 -7.70 -29.91
CA ALA A 695 4.67 -8.49 -31.14
C ALA A 695 3.86 -9.80 -31.08
N ARG A 696 3.68 -10.33 -29.89
CA ARG A 696 2.83 -11.50 -29.60
C ARG A 696 1.62 -11.01 -28.80
N SER A 697 0.43 -11.16 -29.38
CA SER A 697 -0.77 -10.60 -28.75
C SER A 697 -2.02 -11.41 -29.04
N ASP A 698 -2.98 -11.32 -28.10
CA ASP A 698 -4.33 -11.83 -28.32
C ASP A 698 -5.33 -10.98 -27.51
N ALA A 699 -6.34 -10.44 -28.17
CA ALA A 699 -7.31 -9.52 -27.57
C ALA A 699 -8.15 -10.14 -26.42
N ASP A 700 -8.27 -11.47 -26.38
CA ASP A 700 -9.02 -12.17 -25.32
C ASP A 700 -8.18 -12.45 -24.06
N LEU A 701 -6.94 -11.96 -23.98
CA LEU A 701 -6.15 -11.98 -22.75
C LEU A 701 -6.66 -10.89 -21.79
N GLY A 702 -7.07 -11.28 -20.60
CA GLY A 702 -7.46 -10.40 -19.49
C GLY A 702 -6.33 -10.14 -18.50
N TYR A 703 -6.68 -9.74 -17.30
CA TYR A 703 -5.70 -9.60 -16.20
C TYR A 703 -5.06 -10.94 -15.87
N THR A 704 -3.73 -10.98 -15.90
CA THR A 704 -2.93 -12.21 -15.91
C THR A 704 -2.73 -12.79 -14.51
N TYR A 705 -3.83 -13.01 -13.80
CA TYR A 705 -3.86 -13.74 -12.54
C TYR A 705 -3.69 -15.24 -12.79
N GLY A 706 -2.75 -15.83 -12.17
CA GLY A 706 -2.42 -17.24 -12.33
C GLY A 706 -0.99 -17.43 -12.81
N ASN A 707 -0.31 -18.34 -12.16
CA ASN A 707 1.09 -18.62 -12.48
C ASN A 707 1.16 -19.47 -13.75
N PRO A 708 2.04 -19.16 -14.70
CA PRO A 708 2.21 -19.96 -15.91
C PRO A 708 2.81 -21.32 -15.60
N ILE A 709 2.51 -22.32 -16.44
CA ILE A 709 3.13 -23.66 -16.38
C ILE A 709 4.20 -23.74 -17.47
N ILE A 710 5.46 -23.97 -17.07
CA ILE A 710 6.58 -24.17 -17.99
C ILE A 710 6.87 -25.66 -18.10
N THR A 711 6.66 -26.28 -19.28
CA THR A 711 6.66 -27.73 -19.44
C THR A 711 6.96 -28.16 -20.87
N LYS A 712 7.10 -29.47 -21.10
CA LYS A 712 7.13 -30.07 -22.43
C LYS A 712 5.73 -30.47 -22.88
N ARG A 713 5.42 -30.21 -24.14
CA ARG A 713 4.21 -30.69 -24.83
C ARG A 713 4.40 -32.14 -25.23
N PRO A 714 3.46 -33.05 -24.93
CA PRO A 714 3.66 -34.48 -25.19
C PRO A 714 3.66 -34.85 -26.69
N SER A 715 3.01 -34.05 -27.55
CA SER A 715 2.85 -34.36 -29.00
C SER A 715 4.18 -34.27 -29.78
N ASP A 716 5.10 -33.37 -29.41
CA ASP A 716 6.35 -33.10 -30.12
C ASP A 716 7.58 -32.89 -29.22
N GLY A 717 7.40 -32.90 -27.90
CA GLY A 717 8.47 -32.66 -26.93
C GLY A 717 8.94 -31.21 -26.84
N LYS A 718 8.26 -30.26 -27.48
CA LYS A 718 8.57 -28.83 -27.39
C LYS A 718 8.36 -28.30 -25.99
N TRP A 719 9.26 -27.43 -25.56
CA TRP A 719 9.06 -26.66 -24.36
C TRP A 719 8.08 -25.52 -24.61
N VAL A 720 7.06 -25.44 -23.79
CA VAL A 720 5.96 -24.50 -23.88
C VAL A 720 5.69 -23.81 -22.56
N VAL A 721 5.09 -22.63 -22.64
CA VAL A 721 4.49 -21.93 -21.51
C VAL A 721 2.97 -21.95 -21.68
N ILE A 722 2.27 -22.38 -20.64
CA ILE A 722 0.80 -22.49 -20.63
C ILE A 722 0.26 -21.47 -19.61
N PHE A 723 -0.68 -20.66 -20.05
CA PHE A 723 -1.42 -19.70 -19.21
C PHE A 723 -2.86 -19.59 -19.69
N THR A 724 -3.66 -18.77 -19.02
CA THR A 724 -5.11 -18.65 -19.30
C THR A 724 -5.51 -17.21 -19.59
N SER A 725 -6.76 -17.02 -20.05
CA SER A 725 -7.34 -15.70 -20.30
C SER A 725 -7.47 -14.81 -19.05
N GLY A 726 -7.33 -15.36 -17.86
CA GLY A 726 -7.36 -14.58 -16.61
C GLY A 726 -8.71 -13.92 -16.32
N TYR A 727 -8.70 -12.81 -15.61
CA TYR A 727 -9.91 -12.09 -15.23
C TYR A 727 -10.19 -10.89 -16.14
N ASN A 728 -11.49 -10.56 -16.30
CA ASN A 728 -11.96 -9.33 -16.95
C ASN A 728 -11.48 -9.13 -18.39
N ASN A 729 -11.51 -10.19 -19.20
CA ASN A 729 -11.19 -10.14 -20.63
C ASN A 729 -12.40 -9.69 -21.48
N VAL A 730 -12.97 -8.52 -21.18
CA VAL A 730 -14.24 -8.02 -21.76
C VAL A 730 -14.10 -6.77 -22.63
N SER A 731 -12.94 -6.07 -22.56
CA SER A 731 -12.67 -4.92 -23.42
C SER A 731 -11.16 -4.58 -23.41
N PRO A 732 -10.42 -4.98 -24.46
CA PRO A 732 -10.81 -5.90 -25.51
C PRO A 732 -11.07 -7.31 -24.97
N GLY A 733 -11.72 -8.15 -25.77
CA GLY A 733 -12.02 -9.54 -25.46
C GLY A 733 -13.51 -9.86 -25.44
N ASP A 734 -13.85 -11.17 -25.43
CA ASP A 734 -15.21 -11.67 -25.53
C ASP A 734 -15.78 -12.25 -24.21
N GLY A 735 -14.99 -12.24 -23.14
CA GLY A 735 -15.37 -12.74 -21.82
C GLY A 735 -15.31 -14.25 -21.65
N LYS A 736 -14.95 -15.03 -22.67
CA LYS A 736 -14.83 -16.48 -22.57
C LYS A 736 -13.51 -16.90 -21.93
N GLY A 737 -13.50 -18.14 -21.41
CA GLY A 737 -12.29 -18.76 -20.87
C GLY A 737 -11.42 -19.37 -21.98
N TYR A 738 -10.11 -19.10 -21.95
CA TYR A 738 -9.15 -19.66 -22.90
C TYR A 738 -7.91 -20.19 -22.18
N PHE A 739 -7.38 -21.29 -22.72
CA PHE A 739 -6.04 -21.79 -22.44
C PHE A 739 -5.14 -21.39 -23.61
N TYR A 740 -4.00 -20.80 -23.32
CA TYR A 740 -2.97 -20.44 -24.27
C TYR A 740 -1.76 -21.34 -24.10
N VAL A 741 -1.23 -21.87 -25.20
CA VAL A 741 0.01 -22.64 -25.24
C VAL A 741 0.96 -21.91 -26.18
N VAL A 742 2.03 -21.34 -25.64
CA VAL A 742 3.02 -20.59 -26.41
C VAL A 742 4.36 -21.30 -26.40
N ASP A 743 5.16 -21.11 -27.44
CA ASP A 743 6.54 -21.60 -27.50
C ASP A 743 7.38 -20.90 -26.41
N ALA A 744 8.09 -21.68 -25.61
CA ALA A 744 8.92 -21.11 -24.55
C ALA A 744 10.09 -20.27 -25.08
N ALA A 745 10.55 -20.51 -26.31
CA ALA A 745 11.69 -19.84 -26.90
C ALA A 745 11.40 -18.40 -27.35
N ASP A 746 10.20 -18.15 -27.92
CA ASP A 746 9.89 -16.88 -28.58
C ASP A 746 8.47 -16.36 -28.36
N GLY A 747 7.66 -17.02 -27.50
CA GLY A 747 6.29 -16.62 -27.19
C GLY A 747 5.28 -16.82 -28.33
N THR A 748 5.65 -17.50 -29.41
CA THR A 748 4.72 -17.78 -30.52
C THR A 748 3.53 -18.59 -30.02
N LEU A 749 2.32 -18.12 -30.29
CA LEU A 749 1.08 -18.83 -29.99
C LEU A 749 0.99 -20.12 -30.81
N LEU A 750 1.04 -21.26 -30.14
CA LEU A 750 0.94 -22.57 -30.76
C LEU A 750 -0.52 -23.06 -30.78
N ASP A 751 -1.21 -22.90 -29.63
CA ASP A 751 -2.60 -23.29 -29.50
C ASP A 751 -3.36 -22.30 -28.62
N LYS A 752 -4.62 -22.03 -28.97
CA LYS A 752 -5.61 -21.30 -28.17
C LYS A 752 -6.88 -22.15 -28.07
N VAL A 753 -7.18 -22.62 -26.87
CA VAL A 753 -8.29 -23.55 -26.64
C VAL A 753 -9.36 -22.90 -25.78
N GLY A 754 -10.55 -22.66 -26.36
CA GLY A 754 -11.64 -21.95 -25.69
C GLY A 754 -12.62 -22.89 -24.99
N THR A 755 -13.08 -22.47 -23.81
CA THR A 755 -14.15 -23.17 -23.05
C THR A 755 -15.53 -22.99 -23.70
N ASN A 756 -15.71 -21.98 -24.52
CA ASN A 756 -16.98 -21.50 -25.06
C ASN A 756 -18.00 -21.09 -23.97
N VAL A 757 -17.53 -20.80 -22.75
CA VAL A 757 -18.32 -20.40 -21.60
C VAL A 757 -17.87 -19.02 -21.13
N GLY A 758 -18.81 -18.16 -20.75
CA GLY A 758 -18.64 -16.77 -20.41
C GLY A 758 -18.99 -15.83 -21.56
N ASP A 759 -19.21 -14.58 -21.24
CA ASP A 759 -19.47 -13.46 -22.15
C ASP A 759 -19.01 -12.15 -21.51
N THR A 760 -19.21 -11.02 -22.20
CA THR A 760 -18.79 -9.70 -21.69
C THR A 760 -19.57 -9.19 -20.47
N ALA A 761 -20.76 -9.76 -20.20
CA ALA A 761 -21.55 -9.41 -19.01
C ALA A 761 -21.21 -10.32 -17.81
N THR A 762 -20.94 -11.59 -18.11
CA THR A 762 -20.59 -12.63 -17.14
C THR A 762 -19.34 -13.38 -17.59
N PRO A 763 -18.16 -12.77 -17.46
CA PRO A 763 -16.93 -13.37 -17.97
C PRO A 763 -16.56 -14.66 -17.21
N SER A 764 -16.02 -15.62 -17.93
CA SER A 764 -15.60 -16.91 -17.39
C SER A 764 -14.61 -16.78 -16.24
N GLY A 765 -13.63 -15.91 -16.38
CA GLY A 765 -12.61 -15.69 -15.33
C GLY A 765 -11.77 -16.93 -15.07
N LEU A 766 -11.39 -17.67 -16.10
CA LEU A 766 -10.46 -18.79 -16.02
C LEU A 766 -9.05 -18.25 -15.77
N ALA A 767 -8.49 -18.48 -14.58
CA ALA A 767 -7.23 -17.86 -14.18
C ALA A 767 -6.17 -18.89 -13.73
N ARG A 768 -6.40 -19.63 -12.65
CA ARG A 768 -5.38 -20.49 -12.03
C ARG A 768 -5.45 -21.91 -12.52
N ILE A 769 -4.30 -22.47 -12.93
CA ILE A 769 -4.19 -23.80 -13.53
C ILE A 769 -3.12 -24.65 -12.86
N THR A 770 -3.26 -25.97 -12.99
CA THR A 770 -2.24 -26.94 -12.58
C THR A 770 -2.04 -28.00 -13.65
N GLY A 771 -0.80 -28.49 -13.80
CA GLY A 771 -0.44 -29.50 -14.79
C GLY A 771 -0.15 -30.86 -14.16
N LEU A 772 -0.65 -31.92 -14.79
CA LEU A 772 -0.36 -33.32 -14.41
C LEU A 772 0.93 -33.78 -15.09
N ALA A 773 2.01 -33.93 -14.30
CA ALA A 773 3.28 -34.47 -14.74
C ALA A 773 3.72 -35.59 -13.79
N LEU A 774 3.50 -36.84 -14.16
CA LEU A 774 3.74 -38.00 -13.28
C LEU A 774 5.21 -38.16 -12.87
N ASN A 775 6.13 -37.69 -13.69
CA ASN A 775 7.59 -37.85 -13.50
C ASN A 775 8.34 -36.51 -13.59
N ALA A 776 7.76 -35.43 -13.08
CA ALA A 776 8.28 -34.05 -13.25
C ALA A 776 9.76 -33.86 -12.82
N GLN A 777 10.31 -34.68 -11.92
CA GLN A 777 11.73 -34.63 -11.54
C GLN A 777 12.68 -35.10 -12.64
N THR A 778 12.26 -36.03 -13.48
CA THR A 778 13.08 -36.67 -14.52
C THR A 778 12.59 -36.41 -15.92
N ASN A 779 11.33 -36.04 -16.06
CA ASN A 779 10.70 -35.68 -17.33
C ASN A 779 9.53 -34.73 -17.08
N ASN A 780 9.73 -33.45 -17.34
CA ASN A 780 8.70 -32.42 -17.17
C ASN A 780 7.76 -32.35 -18.37
N THR A 781 7.00 -33.43 -18.61
CA THR A 781 5.96 -33.47 -19.67
C THR A 781 4.60 -33.50 -19.00
N VAL A 782 3.82 -32.44 -19.18
CA VAL A 782 2.44 -32.35 -18.69
C VAL A 782 1.51 -33.02 -19.69
N THR A 783 0.70 -33.98 -19.20
CA THR A 783 -0.29 -34.70 -19.99
C THR A 783 -1.65 -34.03 -19.97
N TYR A 784 -2.07 -33.51 -18.84
CA TYR A 784 -3.31 -32.76 -18.68
C TYR A 784 -3.10 -31.48 -17.89
N VAL A 785 -3.91 -30.47 -18.21
CA VAL A 785 -3.98 -29.21 -17.44
C VAL A 785 -5.40 -29.05 -16.90
N TYR A 786 -5.49 -28.67 -15.61
CA TYR A 786 -6.77 -28.44 -14.95
C TYR A 786 -6.87 -26.98 -14.52
N GLY A 787 -8.07 -26.39 -14.66
CA GLY A 787 -8.34 -25.01 -14.25
C GLY A 787 -9.80 -24.82 -13.90
N GLY A 788 -10.06 -23.96 -12.91
CA GLY A 788 -11.40 -23.56 -12.51
C GLY A 788 -11.76 -22.17 -13.01
N ASP A 789 -13.07 -21.92 -13.21
CA ASP A 789 -13.58 -20.61 -13.60
C ASP A 789 -14.53 -20.01 -12.55
N LEU A 790 -14.91 -18.72 -12.72
CA LEU A 790 -15.83 -18.03 -11.82
C LEU A 790 -17.28 -18.53 -11.93
N LEU A 791 -17.59 -19.30 -12.95
CA LEU A 791 -18.91 -19.87 -13.23
C LEU A 791 -19.07 -21.29 -12.67
N GLY A 792 -18.08 -21.76 -11.89
CA GLY A 792 -18.10 -23.04 -11.18
C GLY A 792 -17.69 -24.22 -12.03
N ASN A 793 -17.13 -24.03 -13.22
CA ASN A 793 -16.68 -25.13 -14.06
C ASN A 793 -15.23 -25.47 -13.74
N LEU A 794 -14.95 -26.77 -13.60
CA LEU A 794 -13.61 -27.33 -13.55
C LEU A 794 -13.30 -27.97 -14.91
N TRP A 795 -12.29 -27.41 -15.56
CA TRP A 795 -11.87 -27.77 -16.91
C TRP A 795 -10.66 -28.71 -16.90
N ARG A 796 -10.59 -29.60 -17.92
CA ARG A 796 -9.48 -30.51 -18.18
C ARG A 796 -9.05 -30.39 -19.63
N LEU A 797 -7.85 -29.95 -19.89
CA LEU A 797 -7.22 -29.86 -21.21
C LEU A 797 -6.27 -31.05 -21.41
N ASP A 798 -6.46 -31.82 -22.47
CA ASP A 798 -5.54 -32.87 -22.90
C ASP A 798 -4.43 -32.25 -23.75
N MET A 799 -3.20 -32.28 -23.27
CA MET A 799 -2.04 -31.67 -23.93
C MET A 799 -1.54 -32.46 -25.16
N SER A 800 -2.03 -33.71 -25.36
CA SER A 800 -1.67 -34.52 -26.52
C SER A 800 -2.56 -34.22 -27.74
N SER A 801 -3.86 -33.99 -27.48
CA SER A 801 -4.86 -33.74 -28.51
C SER A 801 -5.35 -32.31 -28.58
N MET A 802 -5.00 -31.45 -27.64
CA MET A 802 -5.59 -30.13 -27.37
C MET A 802 -7.12 -30.20 -27.17
N GLY A 803 -7.62 -31.35 -26.75
CA GLY A 803 -9.04 -31.59 -26.47
C GLY A 803 -9.40 -31.03 -25.08
N LEU A 804 -10.39 -30.12 -25.03
CA LEU A 804 -10.93 -29.59 -23.79
C LEU A 804 -12.21 -30.30 -23.39
N SER A 805 -12.32 -30.68 -22.13
CA SER A 805 -13.53 -31.22 -21.53
C SER A 805 -13.82 -30.55 -20.18
N GLN A 806 -15.09 -30.39 -19.85
CA GLN A 806 -15.54 -30.03 -18.53
C GLN A 806 -15.47 -31.29 -17.64
N LEU A 807 -14.61 -31.28 -16.62
CA LEU A 807 -14.51 -32.40 -15.69
C LEU A 807 -15.69 -32.40 -14.70
N ALA A 808 -16.04 -31.21 -14.16
CA ALA A 808 -17.17 -31.07 -13.24
C ALA A 808 -17.80 -29.68 -13.30
N SER A 809 -19.07 -29.59 -12.92
CA SER A 809 -19.74 -28.34 -12.56
C SER A 809 -19.99 -28.37 -11.05
N LEU A 810 -19.48 -27.34 -10.36
CA LEU A 810 -19.49 -27.22 -8.88
C LEU A 810 -20.61 -26.28 -8.46
N THR A 811 -21.49 -26.77 -7.59
CA THR A 811 -22.65 -26.03 -7.08
C THR A 811 -22.75 -26.18 -5.58
N ASP A 812 -23.36 -25.21 -4.90
CA ASP A 812 -23.72 -25.33 -3.51
C ASP A 812 -24.93 -26.29 -3.31
N TYR A 813 -25.38 -26.43 -2.07
CA TYR A 813 -26.51 -27.30 -1.69
C TYR A 813 -27.84 -26.81 -2.31
N ALA A 814 -27.93 -25.54 -2.70
CA ALA A 814 -29.13 -24.96 -3.36
C ALA A 814 -29.05 -25.05 -4.88
N GLY A 815 -27.94 -25.52 -5.45
CA GLY A 815 -27.73 -25.65 -6.89
C GLY A 815 -27.15 -24.40 -7.55
N ALA A 816 -26.77 -23.37 -6.76
CA ALA A 816 -26.09 -22.19 -7.30
C ALA A 816 -24.61 -22.49 -7.56
N THR A 817 -24.09 -21.99 -8.68
CA THR A 817 -22.69 -22.22 -9.07
C THR A 817 -21.71 -21.59 -8.07
N GLN A 818 -20.60 -22.28 -7.80
CA GLN A 818 -19.57 -21.85 -6.85
C GLN A 818 -18.30 -21.46 -7.62
N PRO A 819 -17.83 -20.19 -7.52
CA PRO A 819 -16.63 -19.74 -8.23
C PRO A 819 -15.38 -20.46 -7.74
N ILE A 820 -14.44 -20.73 -8.66
CA ILE A 820 -13.15 -21.35 -8.36
C ILE A 820 -12.06 -20.33 -8.65
N THR A 821 -11.39 -19.85 -7.61
CA THR A 821 -10.31 -18.84 -7.72
C THR A 821 -8.96 -19.35 -7.25
N SER A 822 -8.95 -20.45 -6.49
CA SER A 822 -7.74 -21.15 -6.09
C SER A 822 -7.27 -22.12 -7.18
N ARG A 823 -5.99 -22.39 -7.23
CA ARG A 823 -5.41 -23.39 -8.12
C ARG A 823 -5.82 -24.78 -7.68
N PRO A 824 -6.32 -25.64 -8.58
CA PRO A 824 -6.56 -27.04 -8.25
C PRO A 824 -5.26 -27.75 -7.87
N GLU A 825 -5.29 -28.60 -6.81
CA GLU A 825 -4.16 -29.45 -6.42
C GLU A 825 -4.41 -30.89 -6.95
N LEU A 826 -3.36 -31.66 -7.17
CA LEU A 826 -3.45 -33.00 -7.75
C LEU A 826 -2.79 -34.05 -6.85
N GLY A 827 -3.41 -35.21 -6.77
CA GLY A 827 -2.87 -36.36 -6.03
C GLY A 827 -3.23 -37.70 -6.65
N LEU A 828 -2.57 -38.76 -6.22
CA LEU A 828 -2.89 -40.17 -6.60
C LEU A 828 -3.47 -40.90 -5.41
N CYS A 829 -4.70 -41.34 -5.53
CA CYS A 829 -5.37 -42.26 -4.61
C CYS A 829 -5.61 -43.59 -5.29
N ASP A 830 -5.05 -44.67 -4.78
CA ASP A 830 -5.21 -46.01 -5.35
C ASP A 830 -4.97 -46.06 -6.86
N ASN A 831 -3.92 -45.38 -7.33
CA ASN A 831 -3.59 -45.17 -8.75
C ASN A 831 -4.61 -44.35 -9.56
N GLN A 832 -5.63 -43.78 -8.93
CA GLN A 832 -6.55 -42.83 -9.59
C GLN A 832 -6.04 -41.39 -9.36
N VAL A 833 -6.05 -40.58 -10.41
CA VAL A 833 -5.76 -39.14 -10.31
C VAL A 833 -6.95 -38.45 -9.65
N MET A 834 -6.67 -37.70 -8.59
CA MET A 834 -7.65 -36.86 -7.92
C MET A 834 -7.31 -35.39 -8.14
N VAL A 835 -8.34 -34.60 -8.42
CA VAL A 835 -8.28 -33.16 -8.56
C VAL A 835 -8.97 -32.52 -7.36
N PHE A 836 -8.23 -31.72 -6.58
CA PHE A 836 -8.77 -31.06 -5.40
C PHE A 836 -9.04 -29.60 -5.72
N ALA A 837 -10.31 -29.20 -5.64
CA ALA A 837 -10.76 -27.83 -5.95
C ALA A 837 -11.52 -27.22 -4.77
N GLY A 838 -11.04 -26.12 -4.26
CA GLY A 838 -11.76 -25.29 -3.30
C GLY A 838 -12.55 -24.19 -4.01
N THR A 839 -13.73 -23.86 -3.48
CA THR A 839 -14.59 -22.83 -4.07
C THR A 839 -14.62 -21.54 -3.23
N GLY A 840 -14.95 -20.44 -3.87
CA GLY A 840 -15.08 -19.13 -3.31
C GLY A 840 -14.26 -18.08 -4.05
N LYS A 841 -14.65 -16.83 -3.90
CA LYS A 841 -13.91 -15.69 -4.47
C LYS A 841 -13.72 -14.58 -3.42
N TYR A 842 -12.59 -13.91 -3.51
CA TYR A 842 -12.25 -12.72 -2.72
C TYR A 842 -11.41 -11.80 -3.61
N LEU A 843 -12.07 -11.19 -4.60
CA LEU A 843 -11.45 -10.41 -5.68
C LEU A 843 -11.83 -8.92 -5.61
N GLY A 844 -12.88 -8.57 -4.89
CA GLY A 844 -13.37 -7.21 -4.81
C GLY A 844 -14.25 -6.95 -3.57
N ILE A 845 -14.60 -5.68 -3.38
CA ILE A 845 -15.40 -5.21 -2.22
C ILE A 845 -16.76 -5.92 -2.15
N SER A 846 -17.40 -6.20 -3.30
CA SER A 846 -18.67 -6.94 -3.34
C SER A 846 -18.60 -8.32 -2.73
N ASP A 847 -17.41 -8.93 -2.71
CA ASP A 847 -17.26 -10.28 -2.18
C ASP A 847 -17.23 -10.32 -0.63
N LEU A 848 -17.07 -9.17 0.02
CA LEU A 848 -17.10 -9.06 1.49
C LEU A 848 -18.47 -9.45 2.06
N SER A 849 -19.54 -9.11 1.36
CA SER A 849 -20.93 -9.41 1.76
C SER A 849 -21.47 -10.75 1.22
N ASP A 850 -20.68 -11.48 0.43
CA ASP A 850 -21.08 -12.78 -0.11
C ASP A 850 -21.09 -13.83 0.99
N THR A 851 -22.27 -14.38 1.26
CA THR A 851 -22.51 -15.43 2.27
C THR A 851 -22.78 -16.81 1.68
N GLN A 852 -22.56 -17.00 0.37
CA GLN A 852 -22.72 -18.28 -0.28
C GLN A 852 -21.86 -19.35 0.43
N ARG A 853 -22.47 -20.50 0.71
CA ARG A 853 -21.74 -21.64 1.28
C ARG A 853 -20.76 -22.18 0.26
N GLN A 854 -19.49 -22.22 0.61
CA GLN A 854 -18.43 -22.74 -0.24
C GLN A 854 -18.01 -24.15 0.17
N THR A 855 -17.25 -24.84 -0.67
CA THR A 855 -17.00 -26.28 -0.56
C THR A 855 -15.56 -26.62 -0.94
N MET A 856 -15.00 -27.65 -0.31
CA MET A 856 -13.81 -28.35 -0.78
C MET A 856 -14.20 -29.66 -1.45
N TYR A 857 -13.73 -29.87 -2.66
CA TYR A 857 -14.01 -31.04 -3.49
C TYR A 857 -12.75 -31.86 -3.73
N GLY A 858 -12.86 -33.19 -3.67
CA GLY A 858 -11.92 -34.17 -4.19
C GLY A 858 -12.57 -34.97 -5.31
N ILE A 859 -12.17 -34.70 -6.54
CA ILE A 859 -12.81 -35.18 -7.76
C ILE A 859 -11.89 -36.18 -8.47
N LYS A 860 -12.40 -37.39 -8.76
CA LYS A 860 -11.66 -38.36 -9.55
C LYS A 860 -11.56 -37.87 -11.00
N ASP A 861 -10.35 -37.83 -11.56
CA ASP A 861 -10.16 -37.58 -12.98
C ASP A 861 -10.82 -38.66 -13.83
N SER A 862 -11.63 -38.27 -14.75
CA SER A 862 -12.33 -39.19 -15.66
C SER A 862 -12.60 -38.52 -17.00
N THR A 863 -12.86 -39.33 -18.00
CA THR A 863 -13.32 -38.87 -19.32
C THR A 863 -14.82 -38.54 -19.31
N THR A 864 -15.56 -38.93 -18.28
CA THR A 864 -16.96 -38.61 -18.08
C THR A 864 -17.11 -37.31 -17.30
N SER A 865 -17.82 -36.34 -17.84
CA SER A 865 -18.13 -35.07 -17.16
C SER A 865 -19.14 -35.31 -16.02
N HIS A 866 -18.89 -34.68 -14.88
CA HIS A 866 -19.78 -34.67 -13.72
C HIS A 866 -20.54 -33.34 -13.66
N SER A 867 -21.46 -33.09 -14.57
CA SER A 867 -22.27 -31.86 -14.68
C SER A 867 -23.10 -31.54 -13.43
N ALA A 868 -23.28 -32.51 -12.53
CA ALA A 868 -23.97 -32.37 -11.25
C ALA A 868 -23.24 -33.20 -10.18
N PHE A 869 -22.02 -32.77 -9.82
CA PHE A 869 -21.10 -33.56 -8.99
C PHE A 869 -21.73 -34.09 -7.69
N ARG A 870 -22.43 -33.22 -6.94
CA ARG A 870 -23.07 -33.59 -5.66
C ARG A 870 -24.11 -34.70 -5.79
N THR A 871 -24.87 -34.74 -6.90
CA THR A 871 -25.93 -35.70 -7.13
C THR A 871 -25.47 -36.88 -7.95
N SER A 872 -24.22 -36.91 -8.43
CA SER A 872 -23.68 -38.04 -9.21
C SER A 872 -23.10 -39.17 -8.35
N GLY A 873 -23.43 -39.21 -7.06
CA GLY A 873 -22.95 -40.24 -6.13
C GLY A 873 -21.66 -39.90 -5.39
N ALA A 874 -21.26 -38.61 -5.40
CA ALA A 874 -20.13 -38.13 -4.60
C ALA A 874 -20.43 -38.24 -3.10
N VAL A 875 -19.40 -38.59 -2.31
CA VAL A 875 -19.56 -38.83 -0.88
C VAL A 875 -19.41 -37.48 -0.12
N GLN A 876 -20.43 -37.11 0.62
CA GLN A 876 -20.38 -35.96 1.52
C GLN A 876 -19.71 -36.34 2.84
N GLN A 877 -18.74 -35.49 3.27
CA GLN A 877 -18.29 -35.48 4.63
C GLN A 877 -18.84 -34.22 5.31
N SER A 878 -19.13 -34.28 6.63
CA SER A 878 -19.79 -33.20 7.36
C SER A 878 -19.01 -32.87 8.64
N PHE A 879 -18.83 -31.60 8.90
CA PHE A 879 -18.17 -31.11 10.13
C PHE A 879 -19.05 -31.33 11.37
N ALA A 880 -18.37 -31.51 12.51
CA ALA A 880 -18.97 -31.41 13.83
C ALA A 880 -18.04 -30.58 14.76
N PRO A 881 -18.61 -29.76 15.64
CA PRO A 881 -17.82 -28.97 16.57
C PRO A 881 -17.04 -29.88 17.54
N LEU A 882 -15.79 -29.50 17.83
CA LEU A 882 -14.96 -30.13 18.84
C LEU A 882 -14.70 -29.08 19.94
N GLY A 883 -14.65 -29.50 21.20
CA GLY A 883 -14.36 -28.58 22.31
C GLY A 883 -13.05 -27.79 22.08
N GLY A 884 -13.02 -26.51 22.46
CA GLY A 884 -11.83 -25.65 22.27
C GLY A 884 -11.77 -24.95 20.90
N GLY A 885 -12.88 -24.88 20.14
CA GLY A 885 -12.96 -24.14 18.85
C GLY A 885 -12.41 -24.90 17.66
N GLY A 886 -12.20 -26.19 17.78
CA GLY A 886 -11.83 -27.07 16.69
C GLY A 886 -13.05 -27.74 16.01
N TYR A 887 -12.76 -28.47 14.92
CA TYR A 887 -13.73 -29.25 14.18
C TYR A 887 -13.22 -30.67 13.95
N THR A 888 -14.12 -31.67 14.14
CA THR A 888 -13.97 -33.02 13.62
C THR A 888 -14.83 -33.17 12.39
N ILE A 889 -14.75 -34.33 11.71
CA ILE A 889 -15.49 -34.59 10.47
C ILE A 889 -15.92 -36.03 10.41
N THR A 890 -17.00 -36.33 9.68
CA THR A 890 -17.42 -37.70 9.42
C THR A 890 -16.31 -38.48 8.65
N SER A 891 -16.42 -39.81 8.71
CA SER A 891 -15.51 -40.70 7.96
C SER A 891 -16.36 -41.65 7.09
N ASN A 892 -17.22 -41.05 6.25
CA ASN A 892 -18.00 -41.82 5.29
C ASN A 892 -17.06 -42.48 4.26
N PRO A 893 -17.20 -43.78 3.98
CA PRO A 893 -16.27 -44.47 3.10
C PRO A 893 -16.39 -44.00 1.66
N VAL A 894 -15.25 -43.74 1.00
CA VAL A 894 -15.13 -43.32 -0.38
C VAL A 894 -14.52 -44.44 -1.19
N ASP A 895 -15.33 -45.08 -2.03
CA ASP A 895 -14.87 -46.06 -3.00
C ASP A 895 -14.70 -45.41 -4.36
N LEU A 896 -13.48 -45.12 -4.76
CA LEU A 896 -13.16 -44.44 -6.03
C LEU A 896 -13.44 -45.34 -7.27
N ALA A 897 -13.69 -46.64 -7.08
CA ALA A 897 -14.17 -47.48 -8.17
C ALA A 897 -15.65 -47.20 -8.48
N ALA A 898 -16.46 -46.89 -7.48
CA ALA A 898 -17.91 -46.70 -7.58
C ALA A 898 -18.34 -45.22 -7.54
N THR A 899 -17.56 -44.32 -6.90
CA THR A 899 -17.93 -42.92 -6.68
C THR A 899 -17.04 -41.94 -7.47
N PRO A 900 -17.56 -40.77 -7.86
CA PRO A 900 -16.76 -39.75 -8.54
C PRO A 900 -15.81 -38.98 -7.60
N GLY A 901 -15.91 -39.21 -6.29
CA GLY A 901 -15.07 -38.53 -5.30
C GLY A 901 -15.85 -38.12 -4.05
N TRP A 902 -15.41 -37.08 -3.40
CA TRP A 902 -15.97 -36.59 -2.15
C TRP A 902 -16.08 -35.05 -2.11
N TYR A 903 -16.87 -34.50 -1.16
CA TYR A 903 -16.95 -33.08 -0.91
C TYR A 903 -17.21 -32.76 0.57
N VAL A 904 -16.84 -31.54 0.99
CA VAL A 904 -17.03 -31.00 2.34
C VAL A 904 -17.51 -29.57 2.22
N ASP A 905 -18.67 -29.25 2.79
CA ASP A 905 -19.22 -27.91 2.85
C ASP A 905 -18.69 -27.17 4.08
N PHE A 906 -18.21 -25.92 3.89
CA PHE A 906 -17.86 -25.03 4.99
C PHE A 906 -19.15 -24.37 5.54
N ASP A 907 -19.88 -25.12 6.36
CA ASP A 907 -21.18 -24.72 6.91
C ASP A 907 -21.13 -24.23 8.36
N GLN A 908 -19.96 -24.27 8.97
CA GLN A 908 -19.77 -23.84 10.37
C GLN A 908 -19.61 -22.32 10.50
N ASN A 909 -19.11 -21.65 9.47
CA ASN A 909 -18.83 -20.20 9.47
C ASN A 909 -19.41 -19.57 8.19
N THR A 910 -20.40 -18.69 8.36
CA THR A 910 -21.05 -18.04 7.21
C THR A 910 -20.06 -17.21 6.40
N GLY A 911 -20.05 -17.40 5.07
CA GLY A 911 -19.15 -16.69 4.16
C GLY A 911 -17.70 -17.21 4.12
N GLU A 912 -17.41 -18.33 4.80
CA GLU A 912 -16.10 -18.99 4.72
C GLU A 912 -15.85 -19.55 3.30
N ARG A 913 -14.63 -19.35 2.77
CA ARG A 913 -14.27 -19.66 1.38
C ARG A 913 -12.82 -20.05 1.21
N VAL A 914 -12.54 -20.83 0.13
CA VAL A 914 -11.18 -21.20 -0.28
C VAL A 914 -10.70 -20.25 -1.37
N ASN A 915 -9.88 -19.28 -0.99
CA ASN A 915 -9.27 -18.31 -1.91
C ASN A 915 -7.74 -18.46 -2.00
N LEU A 916 -7.16 -19.35 -1.20
CA LEU A 916 -5.75 -19.72 -1.25
C LEU A 916 -5.57 -21.11 -1.87
N ASP A 917 -4.44 -21.32 -2.51
CA ASP A 917 -4.12 -22.60 -3.15
C ASP A 917 -3.96 -23.71 -2.09
N PRO A 918 -4.69 -24.84 -2.17
CA PRO A 918 -4.46 -25.98 -1.30
C PRO A 918 -3.07 -26.58 -1.50
N ALA A 919 -2.57 -27.31 -0.49
CA ALA A 919 -1.28 -28.00 -0.58
C ALA A 919 -1.42 -29.48 -0.17
N LEU A 920 -0.90 -30.37 -1.00
CA LEU A 920 -0.86 -31.82 -0.70
C LEU A 920 0.51 -32.24 -0.18
N ILE A 921 0.56 -32.73 1.08
CA ILE A 921 1.80 -33.04 1.80
C ILE A 921 1.63 -34.38 2.49
N PHE A 922 2.36 -35.41 2.05
CA PHE A 922 2.39 -36.75 2.67
C PHE A 922 1.00 -37.30 3.05
N GLY A 923 0.00 -37.18 2.14
CA GLY A 923 -1.35 -37.69 2.37
C GLY A 923 -2.28 -36.74 3.11
N ASN A 924 -1.79 -35.60 3.49
CA ASN A 924 -2.52 -34.50 4.09
C ASN A 924 -2.83 -33.44 3.04
N LEU A 925 -4.11 -33.17 2.80
CA LEU A 925 -4.57 -32.04 2.01
C LEU A 925 -4.77 -30.85 2.96
N LEU A 926 -3.78 -29.96 3.01
CA LEU A 926 -3.81 -28.74 3.79
C LEU A 926 -4.59 -27.67 3.05
N VAL A 927 -5.65 -27.15 3.69
CA VAL A 927 -6.49 -26.08 3.16
C VAL A 927 -6.54 -24.95 4.18
N VAL A 928 -6.28 -23.74 3.73
CA VAL A 928 -6.50 -22.53 4.52
C VAL A 928 -7.63 -21.74 3.89
N THR A 929 -8.64 -21.42 4.71
CA THR A 929 -9.81 -20.68 4.27
C THR A 929 -9.83 -19.30 4.86
N SER A 930 -10.54 -18.38 4.20
CA SER A 930 -10.83 -17.04 4.67
C SER A 930 -12.32 -16.86 4.88
N GLN A 931 -12.69 -16.24 5.98
CA GLN A 931 -14.03 -15.74 6.25
C GLN A 931 -13.93 -14.21 6.33
N PRO A 932 -14.16 -13.48 5.22
CA PRO A 932 -14.35 -12.04 5.31
C PRO A 932 -15.54 -11.78 6.22
N THR A 933 -15.33 -11.07 7.29
CA THR A 933 -16.43 -10.58 8.14
C THR A 933 -16.65 -9.12 7.80
N ASP A 934 -17.88 -8.65 7.96
CA ASP A 934 -18.11 -7.21 7.98
C ASP A 934 -17.09 -6.59 8.90
N ILE A 935 -16.36 -5.66 8.37
CA ILE A 935 -15.21 -5.03 8.96
C ILE A 935 -15.54 -4.63 10.40
N SER A 936 -15.13 -5.42 11.39
CA SER A 936 -14.80 -4.77 12.62
C SER A 936 -13.56 -3.94 12.26
N ALA A 937 -13.58 -2.64 12.55
CA ALA A 937 -12.46 -1.75 12.24
C ALA A 937 -11.11 -2.26 12.80
N CYS A 938 -11.14 -3.28 13.65
CA CYS A 938 -10.04 -3.87 14.38
C CYS A 938 -9.42 -5.11 13.75
N THR A 939 -10.02 -5.70 12.74
CA THR A 939 -9.49 -6.88 12.10
C THR A 939 -9.21 -6.58 10.62
N THR A 940 -8.04 -6.95 10.14
CA THR A 940 -7.70 -6.85 8.72
C THR A 940 -8.54 -7.85 7.92
N GLY A 941 -9.83 -7.57 7.81
CA GLY A 941 -10.72 -8.19 6.84
C GLY A 941 -11.32 -9.55 7.17
N GLY A 942 -11.20 -10.13 8.39
CA GLY A 942 -11.92 -11.38 8.69
C GLY A 942 -11.17 -12.40 9.55
N ASN A 943 -11.65 -13.65 9.51
CA ASN A 943 -11.03 -14.78 10.17
C ASN A 943 -10.40 -15.74 9.16
N SER A 944 -9.44 -16.52 9.59
CA SER A 944 -8.88 -17.63 8.81
C SER A 944 -8.90 -18.92 9.60
N TYR A 945 -9.13 -20.00 8.88
CA TYR A 945 -9.19 -21.36 9.43
C TYR A 945 -8.20 -22.24 8.69
N LYS A 946 -7.66 -23.25 9.39
CA LYS A 946 -6.78 -24.26 8.83
C LYS A 946 -7.47 -25.62 8.92
N TYR A 947 -7.47 -26.37 7.82
CA TYR A 947 -8.00 -27.72 7.72
C TYR A 947 -6.96 -28.68 7.16
N GLU A 948 -6.98 -29.91 7.67
CA GLU A 948 -6.07 -31.00 7.30
C GLU A 948 -6.90 -32.26 6.99
N PHE A 949 -7.16 -32.48 5.71
CA PHE A 949 -7.98 -33.62 5.27
C PHE A 949 -7.14 -34.81 4.83
N SER A 950 -7.61 -36.01 5.06
CA SER A 950 -7.19 -37.20 4.31
C SER A 950 -7.59 -36.99 2.83
N TYR A 951 -6.62 -36.82 1.95
CA TYR A 951 -6.87 -36.39 0.58
C TYR A 951 -7.70 -37.38 -0.24
N CYS A 952 -7.63 -38.71 0.07
CA CYS A 952 -8.40 -39.72 -0.63
C CYS A 952 -9.88 -39.78 -0.19
N SER A 953 -10.21 -39.41 1.05
CA SER A 953 -11.55 -39.58 1.60
C SER A 953 -12.23 -38.29 2.04
N GLY A 954 -11.51 -37.18 2.15
CA GLY A 954 -12.03 -35.94 2.71
C GLY A 954 -12.30 -35.98 4.23
N SER A 955 -11.92 -37.09 4.90
CA SER A 955 -12.09 -37.30 6.34
C SER A 955 -10.86 -36.80 7.12
N PHE A 956 -10.85 -37.05 8.42
CA PHE A 956 -9.71 -36.75 9.28
C PHE A 956 -8.50 -37.66 8.99
N LEU A 957 -7.30 -37.18 9.33
CA LEU A 957 -6.07 -37.99 9.29
C LEU A 957 -6.02 -38.92 10.50
N LEU A 958 -5.60 -40.17 10.28
CA LEU A 958 -5.47 -41.17 11.37
C LEU A 958 -4.50 -40.73 12.49
N ALA A 959 -3.53 -39.91 12.17
CA ALA A 959 -2.57 -39.36 13.11
C ALA A 959 -3.09 -38.09 13.83
N ALA A 960 -4.26 -37.56 13.46
CA ALA A 960 -4.79 -36.32 14.03
C ALA A 960 -5.30 -36.56 15.46
N PRO A 961 -4.83 -35.78 16.45
CA PRO A 961 -5.34 -35.87 17.82
C PRO A 961 -6.84 -35.61 17.86
N ASN A 962 -7.59 -36.43 18.61
CA ASN A 962 -9.05 -36.34 18.77
C ASN A 962 -9.83 -36.30 17.43
N GLN A 963 -9.24 -36.84 16.35
CA GLN A 963 -9.84 -36.79 15.00
C GLN A 963 -10.12 -35.34 14.54
N GLN A 964 -9.36 -34.38 15.04
CA GLN A 964 -9.51 -32.98 14.67
C GLN A 964 -9.06 -32.79 13.22
N VAL A 965 -9.91 -32.15 12.41
CA VAL A 965 -9.64 -31.85 11.02
C VAL A 965 -9.37 -30.39 10.79
N GLY A 966 -9.87 -29.49 11.65
CA GLY A 966 -9.69 -28.08 11.46
C GLY A 966 -9.87 -27.25 12.73
N ALA A 967 -9.39 -26.03 12.68
CA ALA A 967 -9.57 -25.02 13.73
C ALA A 967 -9.40 -23.61 13.18
N LYS A 968 -9.93 -22.63 13.92
CA LYS A 968 -9.64 -21.23 13.68
C LYS A 968 -8.13 -20.98 13.86
N LEU A 969 -7.51 -20.37 12.85
CA LEU A 969 -6.08 -20.08 12.83
C LEU A 969 -5.81 -18.69 13.42
N ALA A 970 -6.61 -17.69 13.01
CA ALA A 970 -6.47 -16.32 13.48
C ALA A 970 -7.74 -15.50 13.22
N SER A 971 -7.84 -14.36 13.91
CA SER A 971 -8.79 -13.28 13.61
C SER A 971 -8.17 -12.26 12.63
N SER A 972 -7.50 -12.76 11.60
CA SER A 972 -6.89 -12.02 10.50
C SER A 972 -6.94 -12.88 9.24
N ILE A 973 -6.94 -12.25 8.08
CA ILE A 973 -6.91 -12.95 6.80
C ILE A 973 -5.48 -13.45 6.52
N VAL A 974 -5.35 -14.74 6.21
CA VAL A 974 -4.13 -15.32 5.68
C VAL A 974 -4.01 -14.96 4.20
N VAL A 975 -2.87 -14.42 3.81
CA VAL A 975 -2.57 -14.06 2.41
C VAL A 975 -1.71 -15.10 1.71
N GLY A 976 -1.11 -16.00 2.48
CA GLY A 976 -0.37 -17.13 1.94
C GLY A 976 0.29 -17.99 3.01
N PHE A 977 0.70 -19.18 2.64
CA PHE A 977 1.44 -20.08 3.51
C PHE A 977 2.45 -20.93 2.73
N ILE A 978 3.48 -21.39 3.43
CA ILE A 978 4.45 -22.36 2.92
C ILE A 978 4.59 -23.50 3.93
N VAL A 979 4.90 -24.69 3.44
CA VAL A 979 5.18 -25.83 4.30
C VAL A 979 6.66 -26.18 4.21
N ILE A 980 7.29 -26.34 5.37
CA ILE A 980 8.68 -26.70 5.50
C ILE A 980 8.83 -28.02 6.26
N ARG A 981 9.90 -28.74 5.97
CA ARG A 981 10.30 -29.94 6.67
C ARG A 981 11.61 -29.71 7.41
N LEU A 982 11.59 -29.96 8.70
CA LEU A 982 12.77 -29.83 9.56
C LEU A 982 13.70 -31.04 9.45
N PRO A 983 14.98 -30.94 9.88
CA PRO A 983 15.90 -32.07 9.95
C PRO A 983 15.37 -33.23 10.80
N SER A 984 14.56 -32.95 11.80
CA SER A 984 13.85 -33.95 12.63
C SER A 984 12.81 -34.77 11.85
N GLY A 985 12.45 -34.34 10.63
CA GLY A 985 11.34 -34.86 9.84
C GLY A 985 10.00 -34.22 10.14
N ALA A 986 9.88 -33.37 11.15
CA ALA A 986 8.67 -32.64 11.49
C ALA A 986 8.26 -31.67 10.34
N LEU A 987 6.95 -31.57 10.12
CA LEU A 987 6.37 -30.64 9.15
C LEU A 987 5.84 -29.41 9.88
N LYS A 988 6.14 -28.25 9.35
CA LYS A 988 5.65 -26.95 9.84
C LYS A 988 5.01 -26.16 8.72
N VAL A 989 4.00 -25.38 9.04
CA VAL A 989 3.44 -24.38 8.14
C VAL A 989 3.86 -22.98 8.63
N VAL A 990 4.50 -22.21 7.78
CA VAL A 990 4.73 -20.78 8.00
C VAL A 990 3.62 -20.02 7.29
N THR A 991 2.82 -19.30 8.06
CA THR A 991 1.64 -18.57 7.60
C THR A 991 1.93 -17.08 7.61
N THR A 992 1.58 -16.37 6.52
CA THR A 992 1.69 -14.91 6.40
C THR A 992 0.28 -14.32 6.44
N PHE A 993 0.06 -13.35 7.33
CA PHE A 993 -1.21 -12.63 7.47
C PHE A 993 -1.20 -11.31 6.70
N ALA A 994 -2.38 -10.78 6.42
CA ALA A 994 -2.55 -9.48 5.76
C ALA A 994 -1.91 -8.31 6.53
N SER A 995 -1.68 -8.45 7.83
CA SER A 995 -0.93 -7.51 8.66
C SER A 995 0.60 -7.52 8.40
N GLY A 996 1.11 -8.49 7.63
CA GLY A 996 2.54 -8.74 7.49
C GLY A 996 3.13 -9.67 8.58
N GLU A 997 2.36 -9.96 9.62
CA GLU A 997 2.75 -10.90 10.67
C GLU A 997 2.91 -12.32 10.11
N LYS A 998 3.80 -13.09 10.71
CA LYS A 998 4.05 -14.49 10.35
C LYS A 998 4.02 -15.38 11.59
N THR A 999 3.39 -16.52 11.46
CA THR A 999 3.36 -17.55 12.51
C THR A 999 3.80 -18.90 11.97
N THR A 1000 4.37 -19.72 12.84
CA THR A 1000 4.74 -21.09 12.52
C THR A 1000 3.83 -22.05 13.31
N GLY A 1001 3.20 -22.98 12.59
CA GLY A 1001 2.31 -23.99 13.17
C GLY A 1001 2.71 -25.42 12.80
N GLU A 1002 2.19 -26.38 13.56
CA GLU A 1002 2.35 -27.81 13.25
C GLU A 1002 1.50 -28.21 12.04
N VAL A 1003 1.99 -29.19 11.26
CA VAL A 1003 1.22 -29.89 10.23
C VAL A 1003 1.26 -31.38 10.56
N THR A 1004 0.08 -32.01 10.57
CA THR A 1004 -0.04 -33.44 10.87
C THR A 1004 0.58 -34.25 9.73
N GLY A 1005 1.63 -34.98 10.04
CA GLY A 1005 2.27 -35.92 9.10
C GLY A 1005 1.54 -37.27 9.07
N SER A 1006 1.25 -37.83 7.90
CA SER A 1006 0.85 -39.22 7.78
C SER A 1006 2.09 -40.12 7.76
N SER A 1007 2.24 -40.99 8.77
CA SER A 1007 3.36 -41.93 8.86
C SER A 1007 3.22 -43.19 7.98
N THR A 1008 2.11 -43.40 7.31
CA THR A 1008 1.80 -44.69 6.64
C THR A 1008 1.10 -44.49 5.29
N GLY A 1009 1.83 -44.07 4.28
CA GLY A 1009 1.30 -44.08 2.91
C GLY A 1009 2.40 -43.83 1.88
N LYS A 1010 2.50 -44.66 0.85
CA LYS A 1010 3.28 -44.34 -0.36
C LYS A 1010 2.53 -43.22 -1.12
N VAL A 1011 2.61 -41.99 -0.62
CA VAL A 1011 2.01 -40.84 -1.27
C VAL A 1011 2.91 -40.40 -2.39
N ARG A 1012 2.38 -40.36 -3.60
CA ARG A 1012 3.06 -39.79 -4.75
C ARG A 1012 2.28 -38.54 -5.19
N ARG A 1013 2.92 -37.37 -5.01
CA ARG A 1013 2.44 -36.12 -5.59
C ARG A 1013 2.64 -36.19 -7.11
N VAL A 1014 1.63 -35.85 -7.88
CA VAL A 1014 1.63 -35.93 -9.35
C VAL A 1014 1.48 -34.59 -10.03
N SER A 1015 1.18 -33.51 -9.27
CA SER A 1015 1.45 -32.16 -9.67
C SER A 1015 2.73 -31.72 -9.00
N TRP A 1016 3.61 -31.12 -9.73
CA TRP A 1016 4.85 -30.64 -9.19
C TRP A 1016 4.95 -29.13 -9.45
N ARG A 1017 4.67 -28.35 -8.44
CA ARG A 1017 5.26 -27.04 -8.29
C ARG A 1017 6.52 -27.24 -7.49
N GLU A 1018 7.62 -26.62 -7.91
CA GLU A 1018 8.84 -26.69 -7.15
C GLU A 1018 8.59 -26.05 -5.77
N LEU A 1019 8.53 -26.88 -4.71
CA LEU A 1019 8.57 -26.38 -3.33
C LEU A 1019 9.95 -25.76 -2.99
N THR A 1020 10.80 -25.66 -3.99
CA THR A 1020 12.12 -25.03 -3.91
C THR A 1020 12.12 -23.55 -4.27
N GLN A 1021 10.94 -23.00 -4.51
CA GLN A 1021 10.80 -21.56 -4.69
C GLN A 1021 10.27 -20.88 -3.45
#